data_770bbf6f31af5f71b673c9ce6baeaab9
#
_entry.id   770bbf6f31af5f71b673c9ce6baeaab9
#
_cell.length_a   1.000
_cell.length_b   1.000
_cell.length_c   1.000
_cell.angle_alpha   90.00
_cell.angle_beta   90.00
_cell.angle_gamma   90.00
#
_symmetry.space_group_name_H-M   'P 1'
#
loop_
_entity.id
_entity.type
_entity.pdbx_description
1 polymer ?
#
loop_
_entity_poly.entity_id
_entity_poly.type
_entity_poly.pdbx_seq_one_letter_code
_entity_poly.pdbx_strand_id
1 'polypeptide(L)'
;MARLADYFIVVGYDHEKPGPGGGLGKIIQRFPQQDWDDTPFPQGIELFCQPGGWHLSRERKQPTFFVVVLTDIDSDRHYCSCLTFYEAEINLQGTKKEDIEGEEMSALIQPAEVFAPKSLVLVSRLDYPEIFRACLGLIYTVYVDSLSVSLESLIANLCACLVPAAGGSQKLFSLGAGDRQLIQTPLHDSLPVTGTSVALLFQQLGIQNVLNLFCAVLTENKVLFHSASFQRLSDACRALESLMFPLKYSYPYIPILPAQLLEVLSSPTPFIIGVHSIFKTDVHELLDVIIADLDGGTIKIPECIHLSSLPEPLLHQTQAALSLILHPDLEVADHAFPPPRTALSHSKMLDKEVRAVFLRLFAQLFQGYRSCLQLIRIHAEPVIHFHKTAFLGQRGLVENDFLTKVLNGMAFAGFVSERGPPFRACDLFDELVAFEVERIKVEENNPIKMIKHIRELAEQLFKNENPNPHMAFQKVPRPTEGSHLRVHILPFPKINEARVQELIQENLAKNQNAPPATRIEKKCVVPAGPPVVSIMDKVITVFNSAQRLEVVRNCISFIFENKTLETEKTLPAALRALKGRAARQCLTEELGLHVQQNRAILDHQQFDYIIRMMNCTLQVPSSIAGGNANLCNHFGKQCGGFSGNSGSTYPWTQQCHSWEYTQEMPDHITGAFVQLCS
;
A
#
# COMPACT_ATOMS: atom_id res chain seq x y z
N MET A 1 -2.03 2.56 17.08
CA MET A 1 -3.12 2.71 16.10
C MET A 1 -2.92 4.04 15.41
N ALA A 2 -2.97 4.08 14.07
CA ALA A 2 -2.83 5.33 13.32
C ALA A 2 -4.11 6.16 13.41
N ARG A 3 -4.00 7.49 13.38
CA ARG A 3 -5.14 8.39 13.21
C ARG A 3 -5.66 8.30 11.78
N LEU A 4 -6.96 8.47 11.59
CA LEU A 4 -7.56 8.52 10.26
C LEU A 4 -7.10 9.77 9.49
N ALA A 5 -7.13 10.92 10.13
CA ALA A 5 -6.61 12.17 9.61
C ALA A 5 -5.66 12.79 10.63
N ASP A 6 -4.48 13.23 10.19
CA ASP A 6 -3.52 13.92 11.04
C ASP A 6 -3.87 15.41 11.15
N TYR A 7 -4.26 16.03 10.04
CA TYR A 7 -4.67 17.44 10.02
C TYR A 7 -5.89 17.68 9.13
N PHE A 8 -6.72 18.64 9.52
CA PHE A 8 -7.74 19.27 8.67
C PHE A 8 -7.36 20.73 8.47
N ILE A 9 -7.34 21.22 7.23
CA ILE A 9 -7.02 22.60 6.92
C ILE A 9 -8.04 23.22 5.95
N VAL A 10 -8.20 24.52 6.09
CA VAL A 10 -8.94 25.37 5.16
C VAL A 10 -7.96 26.30 4.47
N VAL A 11 -7.89 26.21 3.14
CA VAL A 11 -7.02 27.04 2.32
C VAL A 11 -7.88 27.91 1.42
N GLY A 12 -7.56 29.17 1.33
CA GLY A 12 -8.28 30.12 0.49
C GLY A 12 -7.34 31.00 -0.33
N TYR A 13 -7.94 31.82 -1.21
CA TYR A 13 -7.23 32.80 -2.00
C TYR A 13 -6.59 33.88 -1.12
N ASP A 14 -5.32 34.21 -1.37
CA ASP A 14 -4.61 35.27 -0.65
C ASP A 14 -4.77 36.62 -1.38
N HIS A 15 -5.63 37.48 -0.85
CA HIS A 15 -5.87 38.82 -1.39
C HIS A 15 -4.73 39.82 -1.15
N GLU A 16 -3.81 39.51 -0.20
CA GLU A 16 -2.72 40.40 0.16
C GLU A 16 -1.50 40.25 -0.77
N LYS A 17 -1.41 39.12 -1.46
CA LYS A 17 -0.28 38.80 -2.35
C LYS A 17 -0.77 38.41 -3.76
N PRO A 18 -1.23 39.37 -4.57
CA PRO A 18 -1.48 39.09 -5.99
C PRO A 18 -0.15 38.81 -6.68
N GLY A 19 0.10 37.54 -7.04
CA GLY A 19 1.31 37.14 -7.76
C GLY A 19 1.21 37.40 -9.27
N PRO A 20 2.32 37.51 -10.00
CA PRO A 20 2.32 37.57 -11.45
C PRO A 20 1.82 36.23 -12.02
N GLY A 21 0.69 36.26 -12.75
CA GLY A 21 0.09 35.07 -13.35
C GLY A 21 -1.01 34.37 -12.55
N GLY A 22 -1.41 34.91 -11.40
CA GLY A 22 -2.46 34.38 -10.51
C GLY A 22 -2.14 34.69 -9.05
N GLY A 23 -3.14 34.57 -8.19
CA GLY A 23 -2.95 34.71 -6.73
C GLY A 23 -2.20 33.56 -6.11
N LEU A 24 -1.92 33.65 -4.84
CA LEU A 24 -1.38 32.58 -3.99
C LEU A 24 -2.49 32.00 -3.10
N GLY A 25 -2.27 30.81 -2.61
CA GLY A 25 -3.08 30.21 -1.56
C GLY A 25 -2.54 30.57 -0.17
N LYS A 26 -3.47 30.72 0.78
CA LYS A 26 -3.13 30.94 2.18
C LYS A 26 -3.89 29.95 3.05
N ILE A 27 -3.20 29.31 3.98
CA ILE A 27 -3.85 28.50 5.00
C ILE A 27 -4.61 29.44 5.93
N ILE A 28 -5.94 29.38 5.89
CA ILE A 28 -6.84 30.22 6.69
C ILE A 28 -6.97 29.64 8.09
N GLN A 29 -7.18 28.33 8.20
CA GLN A 29 -7.32 27.61 9.46
C GLN A 29 -6.67 26.22 9.36
N ARG A 30 -6.12 25.76 10.47
CA ARG A 30 -5.51 24.43 10.62
C ARG A 30 -5.92 23.77 11.92
N PHE A 31 -6.24 22.49 11.89
CA PHE A 31 -6.65 21.70 13.04
C PHE A 31 -5.92 20.33 13.05
N PRO A 32 -5.29 19.94 14.16
CA PRO A 32 -4.95 20.80 15.31
C PRO A 32 -3.97 21.91 14.92
N GLN A 33 -3.91 22.97 15.72
CA GLN A 33 -2.97 24.07 15.52
C GLN A 33 -1.53 23.67 15.83
N GLN A 34 -1.35 22.83 16.87
CA GLN A 34 -0.05 22.28 17.24
C GLN A 34 0.24 21.03 16.42
N ASP A 35 1.49 20.85 16.08
CA ASP A 35 1.94 19.64 15.39
C ASP A 35 1.83 18.44 16.33
N TRP A 36 1.57 17.29 15.74
CA TRP A 36 1.66 16.03 16.47
C TRP A 36 3.13 15.65 16.64
N ASP A 37 3.48 15.09 17.80
CA ASP A 37 4.86 14.66 18.11
C ASP A 37 5.38 13.61 17.10
N ASP A 38 4.47 12.79 16.55
CA ASP A 38 4.78 11.69 15.63
C ASP A 38 4.57 12.06 14.15
N THR A 39 4.05 13.26 13.86
CA THR A 39 3.74 13.68 12.48
C THR A 39 3.75 15.21 12.41
N PRO A 40 4.88 15.83 12.04
CA PRO A 40 4.94 17.26 11.84
C PRO A 40 4.05 17.68 10.67
N PHE A 41 3.58 18.92 10.69
CA PHE A 41 2.73 19.45 9.63
C PHE A 41 3.54 19.67 8.35
N PRO A 42 3.17 19.03 7.22
CA PRO A 42 3.88 19.22 5.96
C PRO A 42 3.70 20.64 5.41
N GLN A 43 4.78 21.28 5.04
CA GLN A 43 4.81 22.65 4.51
C GLN A 43 4.48 22.68 3.02
N GLY A 44 3.93 23.80 2.54
CA GLY A 44 3.68 24.04 1.12
C GLY A 44 2.40 23.41 0.56
N ILE A 45 1.51 22.87 1.40
CA ILE A 45 0.24 22.25 0.97
C ILE A 45 -0.60 23.21 0.14
N GLU A 46 -0.59 24.50 0.46
CA GLU A 46 -1.35 25.55 -0.24
C GLU A 46 -1.03 25.64 -1.73
N LEU A 47 0.19 25.28 -2.15
CA LEU A 47 0.58 25.24 -3.56
C LEU A 47 -0.14 24.12 -4.31
N PHE A 48 -0.38 23.00 -3.65
CA PHE A 48 -1.00 21.82 -4.23
C PHE A 48 -2.53 21.86 -4.25
N CYS A 49 -3.15 22.76 -3.48
CA CYS A 49 -4.62 22.88 -3.42
C CYS A 49 -5.24 23.43 -4.70
N GLN A 50 -4.49 24.22 -5.44
CA GLN A 50 -4.85 24.75 -6.76
C GLN A 50 -3.69 24.51 -7.74
N PRO A 51 -3.54 23.28 -8.26
CA PRO A 51 -2.39 22.93 -9.10
C PRO A 51 -2.30 23.77 -10.39
N GLY A 52 -3.44 24.23 -10.92
CA GLY A 52 -3.49 25.15 -12.08
C GLY A 52 -3.24 26.63 -11.74
N GLY A 53 -2.98 26.95 -10.48
CA GLY A 53 -2.85 28.33 -9.97
C GLY A 53 -4.14 28.83 -9.30
N TRP A 54 -3.98 29.82 -8.42
CA TRP A 54 -5.07 30.46 -7.69
C TRP A 54 -5.66 31.58 -8.52
N HIS A 55 -6.78 31.31 -9.20
CA HIS A 55 -7.45 32.28 -10.08
C HIS A 55 -8.86 32.57 -9.61
N LEU A 56 -9.21 33.86 -9.57
CA LEU A 56 -10.57 34.29 -9.42
C LEU A 56 -11.37 33.98 -10.70
N SER A 57 -12.61 33.55 -10.55
CA SER A 57 -13.48 33.20 -11.68
C SER A 57 -14.73 34.08 -11.69
N ARG A 58 -15.22 34.42 -12.87
CA ARG A 58 -16.52 35.10 -13.06
C ARG A 58 -17.67 34.10 -13.06
N GLU A 59 -17.35 32.80 -13.21
CA GLU A 59 -18.31 31.73 -13.22
C GLU A 59 -18.08 30.82 -12.03
N ARG A 60 -19.16 30.34 -11.44
CA ARG A 60 -19.11 29.37 -10.35
C ARG A 60 -18.78 28.01 -10.93
N LYS A 61 -17.66 27.43 -10.52
CA LYS A 61 -17.25 26.09 -10.89
C LYS A 61 -17.79 25.05 -9.93
N GLN A 62 -18.06 23.85 -10.45
CA GLN A 62 -18.47 22.69 -9.64
C GLN A 62 -17.37 22.28 -8.66
N PRO A 63 -17.73 21.80 -7.48
CA PRO A 63 -16.75 21.25 -6.54
C PRO A 63 -15.98 20.09 -7.15
N THR A 64 -14.67 20.08 -6.92
CA THR A 64 -13.76 19.05 -7.41
C THR A 64 -13.04 18.37 -6.24
N PHE A 65 -12.77 17.08 -6.39
CA PHE A 65 -12.01 16.29 -5.43
C PHE A 65 -10.82 15.63 -6.12
N PHE A 66 -9.65 15.73 -5.49
CA PHE A 66 -8.43 15.05 -5.91
C PHE A 66 -7.51 14.83 -4.71
N VAL A 67 -6.51 13.97 -4.88
CA VAL A 67 -5.52 13.65 -3.84
C VAL A 67 -4.14 14.01 -4.37
N VAL A 68 -3.40 14.78 -3.59
CA VAL A 68 -1.98 15.06 -3.83
C VAL A 68 -1.13 14.35 -2.78
N VAL A 69 0.12 14.10 -3.12
CA VAL A 69 1.07 13.43 -2.24
C VAL A 69 2.27 14.34 -2.02
N LEU A 70 2.55 14.62 -0.75
CA LEU A 70 3.75 15.33 -0.31
C LEU A 70 4.67 14.30 0.36
N THR A 71 5.94 14.34 0.01
CA THR A 71 6.97 13.49 0.64
C THR A 71 7.88 14.40 1.46
N ASP A 72 8.09 14.07 2.71
CA ASP A 72 8.97 14.81 3.59
C ASP A 72 10.45 14.39 3.43
N ILE A 73 11.32 14.98 4.26
CA ILE A 73 12.77 14.73 4.23
C ILE A 73 13.09 13.28 4.63
N ASP A 74 12.27 12.69 5.50
CA ASP A 74 12.43 11.31 5.97
C ASP A 74 11.84 10.29 4.98
N SER A 75 11.34 10.76 3.84
CA SER A 75 10.67 9.99 2.79
C SER A 75 9.30 9.46 3.19
N ASP A 76 8.71 9.97 4.27
CA ASP A 76 7.35 9.68 4.65
C ASP A 76 6.36 10.44 3.77
N ARG A 77 5.31 9.77 3.37
CA ARG A 77 4.29 10.33 2.47
C ARG A 77 3.08 10.83 3.23
N HIS A 78 2.68 12.04 2.89
CA HIS A 78 1.46 12.67 3.36
C HIS A 78 0.46 12.75 2.21
N TYR A 79 -0.65 12.03 2.34
CA TYR A 79 -1.75 12.04 1.38
C TYR A 79 -2.69 13.18 1.74
N CYS A 80 -2.75 14.19 0.87
CA CYS A 80 -3.56 15.37 1.06
C CYS A 80 -4.79 15.30 0.15
N SER A 81 -5.93 14.97 0.74
CA SER A 81 -7.20 14.91 0.04
C SER A 81 -7.83 16.30 0.00
N CYS A 82 -8.01 16.86 -1.19
CA CYS A 82 -8.51 18.21 -1.42
C CYS A 82 -9.92 18.19 -1.99
N LEU A 83 -10.86 18.87 -1.34
CA LEU A 83 -12.15 19.24 -1.89
C LEU A 83 -12.17 20.74 -2.14
N THR A 84 -12.19 21.15 -3.41
CA THR A 84 -12.17 22.54 -3.81
C THR A 84 -13.53 22.99 -4.33
N PHE A 85 -13.99 24.12 -3.86
CA PHE A 85 -15.22 24.79 -4.31
C PHE A 85 -14.99 26.29 -4.43
N TYR A 86 -15.96 27.03 -4.97
CA TYR A 86 -15.84 28.46 -5.23
C TYR A 86 -16.88 29.23 -4.42
N GLU A 87 -16.40 30.20 -3.64
CA GLU A 87 -17.24 31.13 -2.87
C GLU A 87 -17.45 32.43 -3.62
N ALA A 88 -18.66 32.98 -3.54
CA ALA A 88 -18.96 34.29 -4.11
C ALA A 88 -18.34 35.39 -3.24
N GLU A 89 -17.60 36.28 -3.85
CA GLU A 89 -17.07 37.50 -3.26
C GLU A 89 -17.69 38.71 -3.95
N ILE A 90 -18.31 39.61 -3.19
CA ILE A 90 -18.89 40.83 -3.71
C ILE A 90 -17.77 41.89 -3.73
N ASN A 91 -17.13 42.10 -4.84
CA ASN A 91 -16.21 43.21 -5.03
C ASN A 91 -17.02 44.48 -5.38
N LEU A 92 -17.19 45.33 -4.40
CA LEU A 92 -17.56 46.72 -4.65
C LEU A 92 -16.33 47.40 -5.24
N GLN A 93 -16.15 47.36 -6.55
CA GLN A 93 -15.16 48.19 -7.21
C GLN A 93 -15.61 49.65 -7.07
N GLY A 94 -15.10 50.30 -6.05
CA GLY A 94 -15.10 51.75 -6.01
C GLY A 94 -14.21 52.26 -7.13
N THR A 95 -14.82 52.72 -8.22
CA THR A 95 -14.12 53.52 -9.20
C THR A 95 -13.53 54.73 -8.47
N LYS A 96 -12.19 54.83 -8.40
CA LYS A 96 -11.51 56.08 -8.12
C LYS A 96 -11.95 57.04 -9.19
N LYS A 97 -12.71 58.06 -8.79
CA LYS A 97 -12.97 59.23 -9.62
C LYS A 97 -11.61 59.89 -9.84
N GLU A 98 -11.05 59.77 -11.02
CA GLU A 98 -10.21 60.83 -11.58
C GLU A 98 -11.13 61.84 -12.22
N ASP A 99 -10.93 63.07 -11.86
CA ASP A 99 -11.72 64.21 -12.20
C ASP A 99 -12.03 64.36 -13.70
N ILE A 100 -13.30 64.21 -14.08
CA ILE A 100 -13.85 64.83 -15.26
C ILE A 100 -15.20 65.45 -14.86
N GLU A 101 -15.23 66.76 -14.82
CA GLU A 101 -16.44 67.56 -14.70
C GLU A 101 -17.33 67.32 -15.90
N GLY A 102 -18.62 67.03 -15.65
CA GLY A 102 -19.66 67.12 -16.65
C GLY A 102 -20.54 65.87 -16.81
N GLU A 103 -21.82 66.12 -16.40
CA GLU A 103 -23.01 65.37 -16.72
C GLU A 103 -23.35 64.13 -15.82
N GLU A 104 -24.46 64.31 -15.11
CA GLU A 104 -25.19 63.31 -14.35
C GLU A 104 -25.62 62.14 -15.25
N MET A 105 -24.89 61.09 -15.22
CA MET A 105 -25.42 59.75 -15.49
C MET A 105 -25.15 58.88 -14.27
N SER A 106 -26.17 58.57 -13.51
CA SER A 106 -26.15 57.56 -12.48
C SER A 106 -25.81 56.19 -13.11
N ALA A 107 -24.53 55.92 -13.23
CA ALA A 107 -24.05 54.60 -13.61
C ALA A 107 -24.47 53.65 -12.45
N LEU A 108 -25.49 52.86 -12.68
CA LEU A 108 -25.81 51.69 -11.88
C LEU A 108 -24.55 50.83 -11.85
N ILE A 109 -23.82 50.92 -10.73
CA ILE A 109 -22.68 50.02 -10.46
C ILE A 109 -23.32 48.66 -10.25
N GLN A 110 -23.33 47.81 -11.27
CA GLN A 110 -23.64 46.40 -11.11
C GLN A 110 -22.50 45.76 -10.35
N PRO A 111 -22.73 45.21 -9.14
CA PRO A 111 -21.69 44.44 -8.45
C PRO A 111 -21.31 43.28 -9.32
N ALA A 112 -20.06 43.20 -9.77
CA ALA A 112 -19.54 42.03 -10.46
C ALA A 112 -19.32 40.93 -9.41
N GLU A 113 -20.10 39.87 -9.46
CA GLU A 113 -19.85 38.69 -8.67
C GLU A 113 -18.56 38.02 -9.16
N VAL A 114 -17.61 37.88 -8.24
CA VAL A 114 -16.35 37.17 -8.47
C VAL A 114 -16.32 35.98 -7.50
N PHE A 115 -15.91 34.83 -8.01
CA PHE A 115 -15.80 33.60 -7.23
C PHE A 115 -14.34 33.29 -6.92
N ALA A 116 -14.03 33.16 -5.61
CA ALA A 116 -12.71 32.78 -5.14
C ALA A 116 -12.67 31.27 -4.80
N PRO A 117 -11.61 30.56 -5.21
CA PRO A 117 -11.46 29.16 -4.85
C PRO A 117 -11.14 28.99 -3.36
N LYS A 118 -11.74 27.98 -2.76
CA LYS A 118 -11.48 27.54 -1.39
C LYS A 118 -11.35 26.01 -1.35
N SER A 119 -10.37 25.52 -0.62
CA SER A 119 -10.10 24.10 -0.50
C SER A 119 -10.20 23.63 0.96
N LEU A 120 -10.97 22.59 1.20
CA LEU A 120 -10.95 21.82 2.44
C LEU A 120 -10.01 20.64 2.23
N VAL A 121 -9.04 20.46 3.11
CA VAL A 121 -7.98 19.47 2.92
C VAL A 121 -7.84 18.59 4.16
N LEU A 122 -7.78 17.29 3.93
CA LEU A 122 -7.40 16.30 4.93
C LEU A 122 -5.99 15.82 4.64
N VAL A 123 -5.13 15.89 5.64
CA VAL A 123 -3.76 15.38 5.60
C VAL A 123 -3.70 14.09 6.40
N SER A 124 -3.17 13.03 5.80
CA SER A 124 -3.04 11.72 6.44
C SER A 124 -1.85 10.95 5.92
N ARG A 125 -1.27 10.11 6.75
CA ARG A 125 -0.29 9.09 6.34
C ARG A 125 -0.94 7.87 5.68
N LEU A 126 -2.27 7.81 5.66
CA LEU A 126 -3.05 6.71 5.09
C LEU A 126 -3.64 7.10 3.73
N ASP A 127 -3.56 6.17 2.77
CA ASP A 127 -4.12 6.36 1.43
C ASP A 127 -5.54 5.78 1.34
N TYR A 128 -6.52 6.52 1.89
CA TYR A 128 -7.94 6.15 1.88
C TYR A 128 -8.82 7.17 1.15
N PRO A 129 -8.64 7.39 -0.16
CA PRO A 129 -9.28 8.46 -0.91
C PRO A 129 -10.81 8.44 -0.84
N GLU A 130 -11.43 7.26 -0.88
CA GLU A 130 -12.89 7.15 -0.83
C GLU A 130 -13.47 7.53 0.54
N ILE A 131 -12.79 7.18 1.63
CA ILE A 131 -13.18 7.58 2.98
C ILE A 131 -13.02 9.08 3.14
N PHE A 132 -11.89 9.64 2.70
CA PHE A 132 -11.64 11.08 2.78
C PHE A 132 -12.59 11.89 1.90
N ARG A 133 -12.93 11.39 0.72
CA ARG A 133 -13.97 11.99 -0.14
C ARG A 133 -15.32 12.04 0.57
N ALA A 134 -15.69 10.96 1.26
CA ALA A 134 -16.93 10.90 2.02
C ALA A 134 -16.93 11.87 3.22
N CYS A 135 -15.81 11.96 3.96
CA CYS A 135 -15.66 12.86 5.09
C CYS A 135 -15.70 14.33 4.67
N LEU A 136 -14.92 14.72 3.66
CA LEU A 136 -14.92 16.10 3.13
C LEU A 136 -16.25 16.45 2.48
N GLY A 137 -16.86 15.52 1.74
CA GLY A 137 -18.17 15.69 1.16
C GLY A 137 -19.26 15.92 2.21
N LEU A 138 -19.17 15.26 3.37
CA LEU A 138 -20.09 15.47 4.50
C LEU A 138 -19.91 16.86 5.11
N ILE A 139 -18.66 17.30 5.36
CA ILE A 139 -18.37 18.64 5.88
C ILE A 139 -18.90 19.71 4.91
N TYR A 140 -18.69 19.51 3.61
CA TYR A 140 -19.22 20.38 2.56
C TYR A 140 -20.74 20.38 2.54
N THR A 141 -21.41 19.23 2.70
CA THR A 141 -22.87 19.11 2.77
C THR A 141 -23.44 19.89 3.95
N VAL A 142 -22.84 19.79 5.13
CA VAL A 142 -23.25 20.53 6.33
C VAL A 142 -23.16 22.03 6.09
N TYR A 143 -22.11 22.50 5.42
CA TYR A 143 -21.97 23.89 5.05
C TYR A 143 -23.01 24.36 4.03
N VAL A 144 -23.11 23.65 2.89
CA VAL A 144 -23.95 24.08 1.77
C VAL A 144 -25.43 24.01 2.06
N ASP A 145 -25.88 22.98 2.77
CA ASP A 145 -27.27 22.80 3.17
C ASP A 145 -27.62 23.50 4.51
N SER A 146 -26.63 24.19 5.11
CA SER A 146 -26.79 24.89 6.40
C SER A 146 -27.41 23.99 7.49
N LEU A 147 -26.90 22.78 7.57
CA LEU A 147 -27.38 21.83 8.58
C LEU A 147 -26.99 22.29 9.98
N SER A 148 -27.87 22.09 10.96
CA SER A 148 -27.66 22.46 12.37
C SER A 148 -26.70 21.51 13.10
N VAL A 149 -25.53 21.27 12.52
CA VAL A 149 -24.49 20.40 13.06
C VAL A 149 -23.20 21.21 13.25
N SER A 150 -22.54 21.06 14.40
CA SER A 150 -21.29 21.76 14.68
C SER A 150 -20.16 21.20 13.81
N LEU A 151 -19.54 22.07 13.01
CA LEU A 151 -18.34 21.74 12.22
C LEU A 151 -17.17 21.39 13.13
N GLU A 152 -17.04 22.04 14.29
CA GLU A 152 -16.04 21.75 15.32
C GLU A 152 -16.10 20.29 15.77
N SER A 153 -17.33 19.78 15.99
CA SER A 153 -17.52 18.38 16.39
C SER A 153 -17.16 17.40 15.27
N LEU A 154 -17.51 17.71 14.03
CA LEU A 154 -17.17 16.86 12.87
C LEU A 154 -15.65 16.74 12.70
N ILE A 155 -14.94 17.86 12.76
CA ILE A 155 -13.49 17.92 12.60
C ILE A 155 -12.78 17.23 13.77
N ALA A 156 -13.25 17.48 15.00
CA ALA A 156 -12.67 16.82 16.17
C ALA A 156 -12.87 15.30 16.14
N ASN A 157 -14.04 14.82 15.73
CA ASN A 157 -14.31 13.38 15.58
C ASN A 157 -13.43 12.76 14.50
N LEU A 158 -13.18 13.47 13.40
CA LEU A 158 -12.31 13.02 12.31
C LEU A 158 -10.85 12.89 12.76
N CYS A 159 -10.30 13.93 13.40
CA CYS A 159 -8.89 13.92 13.87
C CYS A 159 -8.65 12.95 15.04
N ALA A 160 -9.68 12.66 15.84
CA ALA A 160 -9.61 11.69 16.93
C ALA A 160 -9.94 10.24 16.51
N CYS A 161 -10.35 10.00 15.25
CA CYS A 161 -10.69 8.68 14.77
C CYS A 161 -9.43 7.84 14.58
N LEU A 162 -9.33 6.71 15.31
CA LEU A 162 -8.23 5.76 15.18
C LEU A 162 -8.61 4.65 14.20
N VAL A 163 -7.65 4.26 13.35
CA VAL A 163 -7.81 3.20 12.34
C VAL A 163 -7.31 1.88 12.91
N PRO A 164 -8.05 0.77 12.74
CA PRO A 164 -7.58 -0.55 13.13
C PRO A 164 -6.28 -0.93 12.40
N ALA A 165 -5.44 -1.75 13.02
CA ALA A 165 -4.28 -2.33 12.35
C ALA A 165 -4.70 -3.29 11.22
N ALA A 166 -3.80 -3.54 10.27
CA ALA A 166 -4.02 -4.52 9.20
C ALA A 166 -4.43 -5.89 9.77
N GLY A 167 -5.38 -6.54 9.14
CA GLY A 167 -5.98 -7.78 9.63
C GLY A 167 -6.91 -7.59 10.85
N GLY A 168 -7.14 -6.35 11.28
CA GLY A 168 -8.07 -6.00 12.35
C GLY A 168 -9.53 -6.11 11.94
N SER A 169 -10.40 -5.87 12.92
CA SER A 169 -11.85 -5.86 12.68
C SER A 169 -12.25 -4.57 11.94
N GLN A 170 -13.33 -4.68 11.18
CA GLN A 170 -14.02 -3.56 10.57
C GLN A 170 -14.46 -2.54 11.63
N LYS A 171 -14.25 -1.25 11.40
CA LYS A 171 -14.65 -0.18 12.30
C LYS A 171 -15.76 0.67 11.68
N LEU A 172 -16.91 0.69 12.33
CA LEU A 172 -17.96 1.68 12.06
C LEU A 172 -17.64 2.97 12.82
N PHE A 173 -17.73 4.10 12.14
CA PHE A 173 -17.61 5.42 12.74
C PHE A 173 -18.63 6.40 12.15
N SER A 174 -18.85 7.50 12.84
CA SER A 174 -19.67 8.63 12.41
C SER A 174 -18.96 9.91 12.79
N LEU A 175 -19.03 10.90 11.93
CA LEU A 175 -18.54 12.25 12.26
C LEU A 175 -19.55 13.03 13.10
N GLY A 176 -20.82 12.63 13.13
CA GLY A 176 -21.84 13.25 13.96
C GLY A 176 -22.94 13.99 13.20
N ALA A 177 -23.01 13.86 11.88
CA ALA A 177 -24.05 14.45 11.04
C ALA A 177 -25.11 13.43 10.58
N GLY A 178 -25.37 12.38 11.38
CA GLY A 178 -26.27 11.30 11.00
C GLY A 178 -25.69 10.34 9.96
N ASP A 179 -24.39 10.44 9.72
CA ASP A 179 -23.61 9.58 8.84
C ASP A 179 -23.29 8.26 9.52
N ARG A 180 -23.08 7.23 8.70
CA ARG A 180 -22.50 5.94 9.09
C ARG A 180 -21.46 5.57 8.06
N GLN A 181 -20.22 5.55 8.47
CA GLN A 181 -19.07 5.25 7.63
C GLN A 181 -18.32 4.03 8.16
N LEU A 182 -17.60 3.38 7.27
CA LEU A 182 -16.92 2.15 7.55
C LEU A 182 -15.45 2.26 7.16
N ILE A 183 -14.57 1.94 8.09
CA ILE A 183 -13.15 1.73 7.82
C ILE A 183 -12.91 0.23 7.79
N GLN A 184 -12.36 -0.22 6.69
CA GLN A 184 -11.92 -1.59 6.50
C GLN A 184 -10.46 -1.58 6.11
N THR A 185 -9.61 -2.12 6.99
CA THR A 185 -8.19 -2.27 6.71
C THR A 185 -7.94 -3.58 5.96
N PRO A 186 -6.95 -3.63 5.06
CA PRO A 186 -6.59 -4.87 4.38
C PRO A 186 -6.10 -5.92 5.37
N LEU A 187 -6.14 -7.20 4.99
CA LEU A 187 -5.57 -8.29 5.78
C LEU A 187 -4.05 -8.15 5.93
N HIS A 188 -3.39 -7.71 4.87
CA HIS A 188 -1.96 -7.48 4.80
C HIS A 188 -1.71 -6.06 4.24
N ASP A 189 -1.08 -5.21 5.02
CA ASP A 189 -0.74 -3.84 4.67
C ASP A 189 0.41 -3.71 3.66
N SER A 190 1.20 -4.77 3.51
CA SER A 190 2.28 -4.82 2.52
C SER A 190 1.81 -4.84 1.07
N LEU A 191 0.57 -5.31 0.82
CA LEU A 191 -0.01 -5.32 -0.52
C LEU A 191 -0.69 -3.98 -0.84
N PRO A 192 -0.36 -3.34 -1.98
CA PRO A 192 -1.04 -2.12 -2.38
C PRO A 192 -2.54 -2.31 -2.57
N VAL A 193 -3.33 -1.32 -2.18
CA VAL A 193 -4.78 -1.25 -2.41
C VAL A 193 -5.05 -0.34 -3.61
N THR A 194 -5.67 -0.86 -4.67
CA THR A 194 -5.76 -0.15 -5.96
C THR A 194 -7.18 0.21 -6.41
N GLY A 195 -8.20 -0.39 -5.84
CA GLY A 195 -9.57 -0.18 -6.31
C GLY A 195 -9.76 -0.61 -7.76
N THR A 196 -9.80 0.36 -8.69
CA THR A 196 -9.96 0.15 -10.15
C THR A 196 -8.85 0.84 -10.96
N SER A 197 -7.89 1.47 -10.33
CA SER A 197 -6.92 2.37 -10.98
C SER A 197 -6.01 1.66 -11.98
N VAL A 198 -5.61 0.42 -11.70
CA VAL A 198 -4.74 -0.37 -12.59
C VAL A 198 -5.48 -0.76 -13.87
N ALA A 199 -6.71 -1.28 -13.74
CA ALA A 199 -7.53 -1.63 -14.92
C ALA A 199 -7.77 -0.40 -15.80
N LEU A 200 -8.05 0.77 -15.20
CA LEU A 200 -8.21 2.03 -15.91
C LEU A 200 -6.95 2.46 -16.66
N LEU A 201 -5.77 2.31 -16.08
CA LEU A 201 -4.49 2.64 -16.72
C LEU A 201 -4.31 1.81 -18.00
N PHE A 202 -4.61 0.52 -17.96
CA PHE A 202 -4.54 -0.36 -19.13
C PHE A 202 -5.60 -0.03 -20.20
N GLN A 203 -6.78 0.40 -19.79
CA GLN A 203 -7.82 0.86 -20.72
C GLN A 203 -7.43 2.16 -21.42
N GLN A 204 -6.71 3.05 -20.73
CA GLN A 204 -6.27 4.34 -21.28
C GLN A 204 -5.08 4.21 -22.23
N LEU A 205 -4.08 3.43 -21.87
CA LEU A 205 -2.79 3.39 -22.59
C LEU A 205 -2.57 2.09 -23.39
N GLY A 206 -3.32 1.03 -23.09
CA GLY A 206 -3.11 -0.29 -23.70
C GLY A 206 -1.91 -1.05 -23.10
N ILE A 207 -1.84 -2.34 -23.41
CA ILE A 207 -0.87 -3.28 -22.79
C ILE A 207 0.58 -2.85 -23.05
N GLN A 208 0.92 -2.60 -24.32
CA GLN A 208 2.33 -2.30 -24.68
C GLN A 208 2.85 -1.04 -24.03
N ASN A 209 2.05 0.02 -24.02
CA ASN A 209 2.47 1.30 -23.43
C ASN A 209 2.65 1.18 -21.90
N VAL A 210 1.75 0.47 -21.22
CA VAL A 210 1.90 0.26 -19.76
C VAL A 210 3.10 -0.61 -19.44
N LEU A 211 3.39 -1.65 -20.22
CA LEU A 211 4.61 -2.45 -20.03
C LEU A 211 5.88 -1.64 -20.27
N ASN A 212 5.88 -0.76 -21.27
CA ASN A 212 7.00 0.17 -21.50
C ASN A 212 7.20 1.11 -20.30
N LEU A 213 6.13 1.68 -19.74
CA LEU A 213 6.20 2.53 -18.54
C LEU A 213 6.68 1.74 -17.32
N PHE A 214 6.19 0.52 -17.14
CA PHE A 214 6.63 -0.38 -16.08
C PHE A 214 8.14 -0.66 -16.17
N CYS A 215 8.63 -1.02 -17.36
CA CYS A 215 10.07 -1.19 -17.58
C CYS A 215 10.86 0.10 -17.35
N ALA A 216 10.31 1.24 -17.77
CA ALA A 216 10.93 2.55 -17.59
C ALA A 216 11.14 2.89 -16.11
N VAL A 217 10.11 2.70 -15.29
CA VAL A 217 10.18 2.99 -13.84
C VAL A 217 11.14 2.04 -13.13
N LEU A 218 11.10 0.74 -13.47
CA LEU A 218 12.01 -0.24 -12.87
C LEU A 218 13.48 -0.06 -13.28
N THR A 219 13.73 0.58 -14.42
CA THR A 219 15.09 0.92 -14.91
C THR A 219 15.46 2.38 -14.67
N GLU A 220 14.76 3.04 -13.73
CA GLU A 220 15.06 4.37 -13.21
C GLU A 220 15.06 5.47 -14.29
N ASN A 221 14.07 5.45 -15.18
CA ASN A 221 13.81 6.53 -16.12
C ASN A 221 12.79 7.52 -15.55
N LYS A 222 12.79 8.73 -16.11
CA LYS A 222 11.81 9.78 -15.79
C LYS A 222 10.50 9.50 -16.51
N VAL A 223 9.40 9.43 -15.76
CA VAL A 223 8.05 9.21 -16.30
C VAL A 223 7.14 10.38 -15.94
N LEU A 224 6.50 10.95 -16.93
CA LEU A 224 5.54 12.02 -16.79
C LEU A 224 4.19 11.60 -17.36
N PHE A 225 3.14 11.67 -16.53
CA PHE A 225 1.76 11.55 -16.97
C PHE A 225 1.17 12.93 -17.31
N HIS A 226 0.41 12.98 -18.38
CA HIS A 226 -0.22 14.21 -18.87
C HIS A 226 -1.72 13.98 -19.05
N SER A 227 -2.57 14.85 -18.49
CA SER A 227 -4.04 14.75 -18.62
C SER A 227 -4.73 16.06 -18.25
N ALA A 228 -5.93 16.27 -18.79
CA ALA A 228 -6.84 17.33 -18.38
C ALA A 228 -7.59 17.03 -17.06
N SER A 229 -7.38 15.88 -16.45
CA SER A 229 -8.05 15.47 -15.22
C SER A 229 -7.06 15.17 -14.10
N PHE A 230 -7.11 15.92 -13.01
CA PHE A 230 -6.31 15.66 -11.81
C PHE A 230 -6.53 14.26 -11.25
N GLN A 231 -7.76 13.76 -11.29
CA GLN A 231 -8.05 12.41 -10.79
C GLN A 231 -7.36 11.35 -11.66
N ARG A 232 -7.40 11.47 -13.01
CA ARG A 232 -6.68 10.55 -13.90
C ARG A 232 -5.19 10.53 -13.63
N LEU A 233 -4.57 11.71 -13.42
CA LEU A 233 -3.15 11.83 -13.07
C LEU A 233 -2.83 11.06 -11.79
N SER A 234 -3.59 11.31 -10.72
CA SER A 234 -3.41 10.63 -9.43
C SER A 234 -3.61 9.12 -9.55
N ASP A 235 -4.66 8.68 -10.23
CA ASP A 235 -4.96 7.25 -10.41
C ASP A 235 -3.91 6.54 -11.27
N ALA A 236 -3.40 7.18 -12.32
CA ALA A 236 -2.36 6.60 -13.18
C ALA A 236 -1.01 6.46 -12.45
N CYS A 237 -0.59 7.48 -11.70
CA CYS A 237 0.63 7.40 -10.89
C CYS A 237 0.52 6.29 -9.84
N ARG A 238 -0.61 6.22 -9.11
CA ARG A 238 -0.88 5.18 -8.12
C ARG A 238 -0.91 3.78 -8.75
N ALA A 239 -1.54 3.65 -9.92
CA ALA A 239 -1.61 2.39 -10.64
C ALA A 239 -0.21 1.90 -11.01
N LEU A 240 0.60 2.76 -11.64
CA LEU A 240 1.95 2.39 -12.06
C LEU A 240 2.83 1.98 -10.87
N GLU A 241 2.80 2.75 -9.78
CA GLU A 241 3.53 2.41 -8.57
C GLU A 241 3.08 1.08 -7.96
N SER A 242 1.77 0.82 -7.92
CA SER A 242 1.23 -0.41 -7.35
C SER A 242 1.66 -1.67 -8.11
N LEU A 243 1.98 -1.55 -9.41
CA LEU A 243 2.51 -2.64 -10.22
C LEU A 243 3.94 -3.01 -9.83
N MET A 244 4.67 -2.14 -9.14
CA MET A 244 6.06 -2.40 -8.72
C MET A 244 6.16 -3.35 -7.53
N PHE A 245 5.08 -3.65 -6.83
CA PHE A 245 5.15 -4.55 -5.67
C PHE A 245 5.84 -5.88 -6.03
N PRO A 246 6.86 -6.33 -5.29
CA PRO A 246 7.25 -5.97 -3.92
C PRO A 246 8.28 -4.82 -3.79
N LEU A 247 8.68 -4.22 -4.88
CA LEU A 247 9.58 -3.07 -4.87
C LEU A 247 8.82 -1.81 -4.45
N LYS A 248 9.52 -0.91 -3.74
CA LYS A 248 9.01 0.41 -3.38
C LYS A 248 9.68 1.47 -4.23
N TYR A 249 8.91 2.41 -4.75
CA TYR A 249 9.45 3.52 -5.51
C TYR A 249 10.20 4.48 -4.58
N SER A 250 11.48 4.76 -4.88
CA SER A 250 12.40 5.48 -3.99
C SER A 250 12.76 6.88 -4.46
N TYR A 251 12.16 7.34 -5.56
CA TYR A 251 12.43 8.66 -6.16
C TYR A 251 11.24 9.60 -6.01
N PRO A 252 11.35 10.89 -6.40
CA PRO A 252 10.24 11.83 -6.35
C PRO A 252 8.97 11.29 -7.00
N TYR A 253 7.88 11.32 -6.22
CA TYR A 253 6.56 10.85 -6.60
C TYR A 253 5.56 11.98 -6.38
N ILE A 254 5.18 12.65 -7.46
CA ILE A 254 4.31 13.85 -7.43
C ILE A 254 3.16 13.64 -8.40
N PRO A 255 2.07 12.98 -7.99
CA PRO A 255 0.94 12.67 -8.88
C PRO A 255 0.30 13.88 -9.55
N ILE A 256 0.39 15.05 -8.92
CA ILE A 256 -0.11 16.31 -9.43
C ILE A 256 0.91 17.40 -9.13
N LEU A 257 1.61 17.88 -10.16
CA LEU A 257 2.61 18.92 -10.02
C LEU A 257 1.95 20.31 -10.14
N PRO A 258 2.13 21.20 -9.14
CA PRO A 258 1.65 22.59 -9.23
C PRO A 258 2.42 23.42 -10.25
N ALA A 259 1.75 24.44 -10.81
CA ALA A 259 2.33 25.40 -11.74
C ALA A 259 3.63 26.05 -11.24
N GLN A 260 3.69 26.36 -9.94
CA GLN A 260 4.82 27.02 -9.30
C GLN A 260 6.07 26.13 -9.18
N LEU A 261 5.93 24.82 -9.39
CA LEU A 261 7.00 23.82 -9.23
C LEU A 261 7.41 23.16 -10.56
N LEU A 262 7.04 23.71 -11.71
CA LEU A 262 7.36 23.12 -13.02
C LEU A 262 8.86 22.95 -13.26
N GLU A 263 9.71 23.77 -12.63
CA GLU A 263 11.17 23.62 -12.67
C GLU A 263 11.68 22.26 -12.17
N VAL A 264 10.90 21.56 -11.33
CA VAL A 264 11.23 20.20 -10.86
C VAL A 264 11.36 19.20 -12.01
N LEU A 265 10.70 19.42 -13.13
CA LEU A 265 10.79 18.59 -14.34
C LEU A 265 12.20 18.56 -14.94
N SER A 266 13.02 19.58 -14.65
CA SER A 266 14.44 19.65 -15.07
C SER A 266 15.39 18.90 -14.13
N SER A 267 14.88 18.28 -13.04
CA SER A 267 15.70 17.51 -12.11
C SER A 267 16.43 16.37 -12.83
N PRO A 268 17.72 16.11 -12.51
CA PRO A 268 18.46 14.98 -13.09
C PRO A 268 18.00 13.62 -12.56
N THR A 269 17.30 13.58 -11.44
CA THR A 269 16.85 12.33 -10.81
C THR A 269 15.65 11.70 -11.51
N PRO A 270 15.50 10.37 -11.53
CA PRO A 270 14.27 9.72 -11.93
C PRO A 270 13.05 10.26 -11.16
N PHE A 271 11.88 10.21 -11.75
CA PHE A 271 10.64 10.62 -11.09
C PHE A 271 9.39 9.97 -11.71
N ILE A 272 8.30 9.96 -10.96
CA ILE A 272 6.94 9.75 -11.46
C ILE A 272 6.16 11.03 -11.14
N ILE A 273 5.81 11.79 -12.17
CA ILE A 273 5.14 13.09 -12.01
C ILE A 273 3.91 13.16 -12.93
N GLY A 274 2.81 13.72 -12.41
CA GLY A 274 1.62 14.05 -13.18
C GLY A 274 1.52 15.56 -13.43
N VAL A 275 1.28 15.97 -14.68
CA VAL A 275 1.16 17.35 -15.09
C VAL A 275 -0.14 17.58 -15.84
N HIS A 276 -0.86 18.63 -15.47
CA HIS A 276 -2.12 18.98 -16.13
C HIS A 276 -1.90 19.52 -17.54
N SER A 277 -2.84 19.24 -18.45
CA SER A 277 -2.75 19.58 -19.87
C SER A 277 -2.68 21.08 -20.18
N ILE A 278 -2.99 21.95 -19.23
CA ILE A 278 -2.74 23.41 -19.39
C ILE A 278 -1.26 23.77 -19.55
N PHE A 279 -0.34 22.92 -19.08
CA PHE A 279 1.12 23.11 -19.18
C PHE A 279 1.73 22.31 -20.35
N LYS A 280 0.96 22.05 -21.39
CA LYS A 280 1.37 21.21 -22.53
C LYS A 280 2.64 21.73 -23.23
N THR A 281 2.80 23.04 -23.35
CA THR A 281 3.98 23.68 -23.96
C THR A 281 5.26 23.36 -23.21
N ASP A 282 5.24 23.52 -21.89
CA ASP A 282 6.40 23.28 -21.02
C ASP A 282 6.83 21.82 -21.04
N VAL A 283 5.87 20.89 -21.15
CA VAL A 283 6.12 19.45 -21.21
C VAL A 283 6.73 19.02 -22.54
N HIS A 284 6.37 19.67 -23.66
CA HIS A 284 6.90 19.29 -24.99
C HIS A 284 8.39 19.60 -25.20
N GLU A 285 8.97 20.47 -24.39
CA GLU A 285 10.39 20.86 -24.44
C GLU A 285 11.30 19.86 -23.70
N LEU A 286 10.74 18.91 -22.94
CA LEU A 286 11.51 17.92 -22.19
C LEU A 286 12.10 16.86 -23.14
N LEU A 287 13.44 16.73 -23.12
CA LEU A 287 14.19 15.87 -24.04
C LEU A 287 14.49 14.48 -23.48
N ASP A 288 14.51 14.32 -22.16
CA ASP A 288 14.93 13.10 -21.45
C ASP A 288 13.83 12.49 -20.55
N VAL A 289 12.56 12.79 -20.87
CA VAL A 289 11.41 12.35 -20.09
C VAL A 289 10.46 11.54 -20.97
N ILE A 290 10.03 10.38 -20.48
CA ILE A 290 8.98 9.58 -21.11
C ILE A 290 7.63 10.19 -20.75
N ILE A 291 6.87 10.62 -21.76
CA ILE A 291 5.60 11.31 -21.59
C ILE A 291 4.45 10.37 -21.97
N ALA A 292 3.55 10.12 -21.03
CA ALA A 292 2.33 9.35 -21.24
C ALA A 292 1.11 10.29 -21.27
N ASP A 293 0.50 10.45 -22.43
CA ASP A 293 -0.73 11.21 -22.60
C ASP A 293 -1.94 10.29 -22.32
N LEU A 294 -2.54 10.47 -21.14
CA LEU A 294 -3.69 9.68 -20.70
C LEU A 294 -4.98 10.01 -21.47
N ASP A 295 -5.08 11.20 -22.03
CA ASP A 295 -6.27 11.64 -22.77
C ASP A 295 -6.19 11.17 -24.22
N GLY A 296 -4.98 11.12 -24.79
CA GLY A 296 -4.71 10.63 -26.15
C GLY A 296 -4.37 9.14 -26.24
N GLY A 297 -4.14 8.47 -25.12
CA GLY A 297 -3.79 7.03 -25.08
C GLY A 297 -2.41 6.70 -25.67
N THR A 298 -1.47 7.65 -25.67
CA THR A 298 -0.17 7.50 -26.32
C THR A 298 1.00 7.72 -25.36
N ILE A 299 2.15 7.14 -25.69
CA ILE A 299 3.41 7.45 -25.02
C ILE A 299 4.44 8.00 -26.02
N LYS A 300 5.24 8.95 -25.56
CA LYS A 300 6.38 9.48 -26.28
C LYS A 300 7.64 9.08 -25.54
N ILE A 301 8.46 8.25 -26.16
CA ILE A 301 9.78 7.88 -25.66
C ILE A 301 10.81 8.66 -26.47
N PRO A 302 11.62 9.52 -25.83
CA PRO A 302 12.68 10.26 -26.52
C PRO A 302 13.74 9.33 -27.13
N GLU A 303 14.31 9.73 -28.27
CA GLU A 303 15.34 8.93 -28.97
C GLU A 303 16.61 8.69 -28.15
N CYS A 304 16.91 9.58 -27.20
CA CYS A 304 18.06 9.41 -26.29
C CYS A 304 17.85 8.33 -25.21
N ILE A 305 16.62 7.84 -25.01
CA ILE A 305 16.30 6.84 -24.00
C ILE A 305 16.28 5.44 -24.64
N HIS A 306 17.26 4.62 -24.28
CA HIS A 306 17.24 3.19 -24.60
C HIS A 306 16.51 2.42 -23.51
N LEU A 307 15.22 2.18 -23.75
CA LEU A 307 14.39 1.44 -22.83
C LEU A 307 14.71 -0.05 -22.86
N SER A 308 15.16 -0.60 -21.74
CA SER A 308 15.37 -2.04 -21.59
C SER A 308 14.04 -2.75 -21.36
N SER A 309 13.80 -3.81 -22.13
CA SER A 309 12.57 -4.62 -22.03
C SER A 309 12.74 -5.81 -21.11
N LEU A 310 11.62 -6.34 -20.62
CA LEU A 310 11.59 -7.64 -19.94
C LEU A 310 12.29 -8.73 -20.77
N PRO A 311 12.94 -9.75 -20.16
CA PRO A 311 13.44 -10.91 -20.87
C PRO A 311 12.37 -11.56 -21.73
N GLU A 312 12.70 -11.95 -22.97
CA GLU A 312 11.75 -12.47 -23.96
C GLU A 312 10.75 -13.53 -23.46
N PRO A 313 11.14 -14.57 -22.72
CA PRO A 313 10.14 -15.53 -22.24
C PRO A 313 9.09 -14.88 -21.35
N LEU A 314 9.49 -13.97 -20.47
CA LEU A 314 8.61 -13.31 -19.52
C LEU A 314 7.78 -12.20 -20.18
N LEU A 315 8.36 -11.48 -21.14
CA LEU A 315 7.65 -10.44 -21.89
C LEU A 315 6.45 -11.06 -22.63
N HIS A 316 6.71 -12.10 -23.43
CA HIS A 316 5.66 -12.77 -24.20
C HIS A 316 4.58 -13.39 -23.29
N GLN A 317 4.99 -14.08 -22.22
CA GLN A 317 4.05 -14.67 -21.26
C GLN A 317 3.18 -13.61 -20.56
N THR A 318 3.77 -12.49 -20.19
CA THR A 318 3.05 -11.38 -19.54
C THR A 318 2.08 -10.71 -20.50
N GLN A 319 2.50 -10.46 -21.76
CA GLN A 319 1.63 -9.90 -22.79
C GLN A 319 0.45 -10.84 -23.12
N ALA A 320 0.72 -12.13 -23.27
CA ALA A 320 -0.31 -13.13 -23.53
C ALA A 320 -1.31 -13.21 -22.37
N ALA A 321 -0.85 -13.24 -21.13
CA ALA A 321 -1.70 -13.24 -19.95
C ALA A 321 -2.59 -11.99 -19.87
N LEU A 322 -1.99 -10.80 -20.06
CA LEU A 322 -2.74 -9.54 -20.08
C LEU A 322 -3.74 -9.47 -21.22
N SER A 323 -3.38 -9.95 -22.42
CA SER A 323 -4.28 -9.98 -23.56
C SER A 323 -5.51 -10.85 -23.31
N LEU A 324 -5.33 -12.04 -22.75
CA LEU A 324 -6.42 -12.94 -22.40
C LEU A 324 -7.37 -12.38 -21.33
N ILE A 325 -6.88 -11.53 -20.45
CA ILE A 325 -7.67 -10.92 -19.37
C ILE A 325 -8.41 -9.68 -19.86
N LEU A 326 -7.69 -8.80 -20.59
CA LEU A 326 -8.21 -7.49 -21.01
C LEU A 326 -9.04 -7.58 -22.31
N HIS A 327 -8.70 -8.53 -23.17
CA HIS A 327 -9.31 -8.75 -24.47
C HIS A 327 -9.65 -10.23 -24.67
N PRO A 328 -10.66 -10.75 -23.94
CA PRO A 328 -11.08 -12.14 -24.11
C PRO A 328 -11.51 -12.39 -25.57
N ASP A 329 -11.06 -13.52 -26.13
CA ASP A 329 -11.43 -13.91 -27.49
C ASP A 329 -12.93 -14.03 -27.68
N LEU A 330 -13.39 -13.81 -28.93
CA LEU A 330 -14.79 -13.93 -29.33
C LEU A 330 -15.38 -15.33 -29.09
N GLU A 331 -14.57 -16.38 -29.08
CA GLU A 331 -15.00 -17.74 -28.69
C GLU A 331 -15.46 -17.82 -27.23
N VAL A 332 -14.88 -17.00 -26.34
CA VAL A 332 -15.37 -16.87 -24.97
C VAL A 332 -16.64 -16.01 -24.94
N ALA A 333 -16.84 -15.16 -25.94
CA ALA A 333 -18.04 -14.34 -26.07
C ALA A 333 -19.28 -15.14 -26.52
N ASP A 334 -19.11 -16.26 -27.17
CA ASP A 334 -20.22 -17.17 -27.51
C ASP A 334 -20.82 -17.89 -26.28
N HIS A 335 -20.10 -17.94 -25.19
CA HIS A 335 -20.63 -18.30 -23.85
C HIS A 335 -21.11 -17.07 -23.07
N ALA A 336 -21.28 -15.97 -23.73
CA ALA A 336 -21.26 -14.63 -23.19
C ALA A 336 -22.64 -14.04 -22.95
N PHE A 337 -23.50 -14.75 -22.29
CA PHE A 337 -24.48 -14.08 -21.45
C PHE A 337 -24.23 -14.47 -19.99
N PRO A 338 -23.08 -14.08 -19.40
CA PRO A 338 -22.94 -14.18 -17.95
C PRO A 338 -24.04 -13.32 -17.35
N PRO A 339 -24.57 -13.71 -16.16
CA PRO A 339 -25.52 -12.88 -15.45
C PRO A 339 -24.90 -11.48 -15.28
N PRO A 340 -25.69 -10.40 -15.39
CA PRO A 340 -25.18 -9.04 -15.33
C PRO A 340 -24.44 -8.83 -14.01
N ARG A 341 -23.11 -8.88 -14.06
CA ARG A 341 -22.27 -8.41 -12.97
C ARG A 341 -22.45 -6.90 -12.94
N THR A 342 -22.69 -6.32 -11.77
CA THR A 342 -22.67 -4.87 -11.62
C THR A 342 -21.35 -4.36 -12.18
N ALA A 343 -21.36 -3.37 -13.06
CA ALA A 343 -20.18 -2.89 -13.79
C ALA A 343 -18.98 -2.56 -12.87
N LEU A 344 -19.25 -2.04 -11.67
CA LEU A 344 -18.25 -1.75 -10.62
C LEU A 344 -17.57 -3.02 -10.07
N SER A 345 -18.29 -4.11 -9.89
CA SER A 345 -17.71 -5.37 -9.42
C SER A 345 -16.80 -5.98 -10.47
N HIS A 346 -17.19 -5.87 -11.76
CA HIS A 346 -16.36 -6.35 -12.87
C HIS A 346 -15.04 -5.58 -12.99
N SER A 347 -15.08 -4.25 -12.94
CA SER A 347 -13.87 -3.42 -13.02
C SER A 347 -12.91 -3.66 -11.86
N LYS A 348 -13.43 -3.86 -10.65
CA LYS A 348 -12.59 -4.20 -9.47
C LYS A 348 -11.92 -5.55 -9.61
N MET A 349 -12.63 -6.56 -10.10
CA MET A 349 -12.03 -7.88 -10.34
C MET A 349 -11.00 -7.85 -11.46
N LEU A 350 -11.27 -7.14 -12.56
CA LEU A 350 -10.32 -6.94 -13.64
C LEU A 350 -9.02 -6.30 -13.15
N ASP A 351 -9.13 -5.29 -12.27
CA ASP A 351 -7.98 -4.67 -11.61
C ASP A 351 -7.11 -5.70 -10.86
N LYS A 352 -7.76 -6.62 -10.11
CA LYS A 352 -7.06 -7.67 -9.37
C LYS A 352 -6.45 -8.74 -10.29
N GLU A 353 -7.13 -9.08 -11.39
CA GLU A 353 -6.60 -10.01 -12.38
C GLU A 353 -5.34 -9.47 -13.04
N VAL A 354 -5.32 -8.18 -13.41
CA VAL A 354 -4.13 -7.52 -13.95
C VAL A 354 -3.00 -7.51 -12.91
N ARG A 355 -3.27 -7.13 -11.67
CA ARG A 355 -2.27 -7.15 -10.61
C ARG A 355 -1.73 -8.55 -10.33
N ALA A 356 -2.57 -9.58 -10.42
CA ALA A 356 -2.15 -10.96 -10.27
C ALA A 356 -1.11 -11.36 -11.33
N VAL A 357 -1.24 -10.86 -12.57
CA VAL A 357 -0.23 -11.09 -13.62
C VAL A 357 1.12 -10.50 -13.21
N PHE A 358 1.16 -9.29 -12.67
CA PHE A 358 2.41 -8.65 -12.24
C PHE A 358 3.03 -9.32 -11.00
N LEU A 359 2.22 -9.81 -10.07
CA LEU A 359 2.71 -10.62 -8.94
C LEU A 359 3.37 -11.91 -9.44
N ARG A 360 2.77 -12.56 -10.43
CA ARG A 360 3.35 -13.76 -11.07
C ARG A 360 4.64 -13.43 -11.83
N LEU A 361 4.68 -12.28 -12.49
CA LEU A 361 5.90 -11.78 -13.15
C LEU A 361 7.03 -11.59 -12.13
N PHE A 362 6.78 -10.92 -11.01
CA PHE A 362 7.78 -10.73 -9.95
C PHE A 362 8.18 -12.05 -9.27
N ALA A 363 7.26 -12.98 -9.09
CA ALA A 363 7.59 -14.31 -8.60
C ALA A 363 8.61 -15.00 -9.52
N GLN A 364 8.44 -14.89 -10.83
CA GLN A 364 9.39 -15.43 -11.80
C GLN A 364 10.70 -14.64 -11.85
N LEU A 365 10.65 -13.30 -11.81
CA LEU A 365 11.82 -12.44 -11.83
C LEU A 365 12.73 -12.70 -10.61
N PHE A 366 12.16 -12.83 -9.42
CA PHE A 366 12.90 -12.91 -8.16
C PHE A 366 12.98 -14.31 -7.55
N GLN A 367 12.57 -15.33 -8.29
CA GLN A 367 12.77 -16.71 -7.85
C GLN A 367 14.23 -16.97 -7.46
N GLY A 368 14.44 -17.51 -6.27
CA GLY A 368 15.79 -17.89 -5.78
C GLY A 368 16.60 -16.72 -5.22
N TYR A 369 16.08 -15.50 -5.14
CA TYR A 369 16.83 -14.34 -4.65
C TYR A 369 17.36 -14.53 -3.23
N ARG A 370 16.63 -15.24 -2.36
CA ARG A 370 17.03 -15.48 -0.96
C ARG A 370 18.33 -16.25 -0.83
N SER A 371 18.60 -17.19 -1.73
CA SER A 371 19.85 -17.96 -1.73
C SER A 371 21.08 -17.10 -2.08
N CYS A 372 20.85 -15.91 -2.64
CA CYS A 372 21.89 -14.94 -3.00
C CYS A 372 22.08 -13.83 -1.98
N LEU A 373 21.35 -13.87 -0.86
CA LEU A 373 21.50 -12.92 0.25
C LEU A 373 22.63 -13.40 1.19
N GLN A 374 23.54 -12.50 1.55
CA GLN A 374 24.58 -12.72 2.54
C GLN A 374 24.59 -11.62 3.60
N LEU A 375 24.83 -12.04 4.84
CA LEU A 375 25.07 -11.15 5.95
C LEU A 375 26.58 -10.92 6.12
N ILE A 376 27.04 -9.70 5.92
CA ILE A 376 28.44 -9.32 6.11
C ILE A 376 28.56 -8.52 7.39
N ARG A 377 29.35 -9.02 8.35
CA ARG A 377 29.66 -8.36 9.63
C ARG A 377 31.08 -7.80 9.60
N ILE A 378 31.28 -6.66 8.95
CA ILE A 378 32.55 -5.94 8.94
C ILE A 378 32.55 -4.82 10.00
N HIS A 379 31.40 -4.25 10.31
CA HIS A 379 31.18 -3.17 11.25
C HIS A 379 30.21 -3.59 12.36
N ALA A 380 29.96 -2.70 13.32
CA ALA A 380 29.03 -2.92 14.42
C ALA A 380 27.61 -3.27 13.91
N GLU A 381 27.18 -2.66 12.79
CA GLU A 381 25.94 -2.99 12.13
C GLU A 381 26.17 -3.96 10.96
N PRO A 382 25.40 -5.05 10.90
CA PRO A 382 25.51 -6.00 9.81
C PRO A 382 24.96 -5.43 8.50
N VAL A 383 25.67 -5.65 7.40
CA VAL A 383 25.25 -5.25 6.06
C VAL A 383 24.73 -6.46 5.30
N ILE A 384 23.56 -6.33 4.68
CA ILE A 384 23.03 -7.35 3.78
C ILE A 384 23.62 -7.14 2.39
N HIS A 385 24.33 -8.15 1.91
CA HIS A 385 24.89 -8.17 0.55
C HIS A 385 24.10 -9.12 -0.33
N PHE A 386 23.82 -8.70 -1.57
CA PHE A 386 23.15 -9.52 -2.56
C PHE A 386 24.15 -9.88 -3.69
N HIS A 387 24.36 -11.18 -3.92
CA HIS A 387 25.24 -11.69 -4.97
C HIS A 387 24.57 -11.63 -6.34
N LYS A 388 24.61 -10.46 -6.99
CA LYS A 388 23.98 -10.22 -8.30
C LYS A 388 24.44 -11.19 -9.37
N THR A 389 25.75 -11.41 -9.48
CA THR A 389 26.34 -12.31 -10.48
C THR A 389 25.91 -13.77 -10.28
N ALA A 390 25.87 -14.24 -9.04
CA ALA A 390 25.38 -15.57 -8.72
C ALA A 390 23.90 -15.73 -9.07
N PHE A 391 23.09 -14.73 -8.73
CA PHE A 391 21.67 -14.72 -9.04
C PHE A 391 21.38 -14.75 -10.55
N LEU A 392 22.05 -13.89 -11.31
CA LEU A 392 21.92 -13.85 -12.77
C LEU A 392 22.42 -15.16 -13.41
N GLY A 393 23.57 -15.70 -12.93
CA GLY A 393 24.13 -16.95 -13.42
C GLY A 393 23.21 -18.16 -13.19
N GLN A 394 22.60 -18.29 -12.02
CA GLN A 394 21.61 -19.35 -11.73
C GLN A 394 20.40 -19.30 -12.65
N ARG A 395 20.05 -18.11 -13.14
CA ARG A 395 18.89 -17.87 -14.01
C ARG A 395 19.23 -17.93 -15.49
N GLY A 396 20.50 -18.06 -15.88
CA GLY A 396 20.93 -17.94 -17.27
C GLY A 396 20.69 -16.56 -17.90
N LEU A 397 20.63 -15.52 -17.07
CA LEU A 397 20.26 -14.15 -17.45
C LEU A 397 21.44 -13.17 -17.31
N VAL A 398 22.68 -13.65 -17.37
CA VAL A 398 23.90 -12.84 -17.15
C VAL A 398 23.99 -11.63 -18.09
N GLU A 399 23.50 -11.76 -19.30
CA GLU A 399 23.51 -10.70 -20.32
C GLU A 399 22.21 -9.92 -20.42
N ASN A 400 21.25 -10.14 -19.52
CA ASN A 400 19.99 -9.42 -19.57
C ASN A 400 20.13 -8.01 -19.01
N ASP A 401 20.06 -7.01 -19.88
CA ASP A 401 20.22 -5.59 -19.54
C ASP A 401 19.12 -5.10 -18.57
N PHE A 402 17.87 -5.47 -18.80
CA PHE A 402 16.74 -5.07 -17.95
C PHE A 402 16.95 -5.52 -16.51
N LEU A 403 17.14 -6.82 -16.30
CA LEU A 403 17.28 -7.35 -14.93
C LEU A 403 18.56 -6.84 -14.26
N THR A 404 19.63 -6.66 -15.00
CA THR A 404 20.87 -6.06 -14.50
C THR A 404 20.65 -4.64 -13.99
N LYS A 405 19.90 -3.80 -14.72
CA LYS A 405 19.54 -2.44 -14.30
C LYS A 405 18.63 -2.47 -13.07
N VAL A 406 17.60 -3.31 -13.05
CA VAL A 406 16.70 -3.46 -11.89
C VAL A 406 17.47 -3.84 -10.62
N LEU A 407 18.37 -4.82 -10.70
CA LEU A 407 19.19 -5.25 -9.56
C LEU A 407 20.21 -4.19 -9.09
N ASN A 408 20.55 -3.22 -9.93
CA ASN A 408 21.42 -2.09 -9.59
C ASN A 408 20.64 -0.90 -9.02
N GLY A 409 19.34 -0.87 -9.19
CA GLY A 409 18.47 0.27 -8.82
C GLY A 409 18.23 0.37 -7.32
N MET A 410 17.82 1.56 -6.89
CA MET A 410 17.53 1.90 -5.50
C MET A 410 16.35 1.12 -4.93
N ALA A 411 15.31 0.88 -5.76
CA ALA A 411 14.14 0.10 -5.35
C ALA A 411 14.51 -1.34 -4.95
N PHE A 412 15.45 -1.97 -5.70
CA PHE A 412 15.94 -3.29 -5.37
C PHE A 412 16.89 -3.27 -4.16
N ALA A 413 17.72 -2.24 -4.02
CA ALA A 413 18.57 -2.08 -2.83
C ALA A 413 17.73 -1.99 -1.55
N GLY A 414 16.64 -1.20 -1.56
CA GLY A 414 15.67 -1.14 -0.47
C GLY A 414 15.00 -2.47 -0.19
N PHE A 415 14.57 -3.18 -1.24
CA PHE A 415 13.97 -4.52 -1.14
C PHE A 415 14.92 -5.53 -0.45
N VAL A 416 16.19 -5.53 -0.80
CA VAL A 416 17.22 -6.39 -0.18
C VAL A 416 17.45 -6.00 1.28
N SER A 417 17.57 -4.70 1.56
CA SER A 417 17.79 -4.19 2.92
C SER A 417 16.65 -4.56 3.87
N GLU A 418 15.41 -4.41 3.44
CA GLU A 418 14.22 -4.77 4.23
C GLU A 418 14.09 -6.28 4.47
N ARG A 419 14.60 -7.10 3.54
CA ARG A 419 14.43 -8.57 3.56
C ARG A 419 15.60 -9.34 4.17
N GLY A 420 16.74 -8.72 4.39
CA GLY A 420 17.86 -9.36 5.08
C GLY A 420 17.55 -9.59 6.55
N PRO A 421 18.28 -10.43 7.26
CA PRO A 421 19.25 -11.44 6.84
C PRO A 421 18.62 -12.67 6.16
N PRO A 422 19.40 -13.53 5.49
CA PRO A 422 18.86 -14.67 4.71
C PRO A 422 18.05 -15.68 5.54
N PHE A 423 18.29 -15.77 6.83
CA PHE A 423 17.57 -16.62 7.78
C PHE A 423 16.29 -15.99 8.37
N ARG A 424 15.94 -14.77 7.95
CA ARG A 424 14.66 -14.16 8.33
C ARG A 424 13.49 -15.04 7.93
N ALA A 425 12.41 -15.04 8.73
CA ALA A 425 11.16 -15.70 8.38
C ALA A 425 10.64 -15.21 7.01
N CYS A 426 10.05 -16.11 6.23
CA CYS A 426 9.39 -15.74 4.98
C CYS A 426 8.27 -14.73 5.26
N ASP A 427 8.21 -13.70 4.42
CA ASP A 427 7.07 -12.81 4.40
C ASP A 427 6.03 -13.24 3.34
N LEU A 428 4.98 -12.44 3.18
CA LEU A 428 3.92 -12.73 2.23
C LEU A 428 4.44 -12.86 0.78
N PHE A 429 5.40 -12.03 0.38
CA PHE A 429 5.97 -12.12 -0.98
C PHE A 429 6.77 -13.40 -1.17
N ASP A 430 7.56 -13.82 -0.18
CA ASP A 430 8.30 -15.08 -0.24
C ASP A 430 7.36 -16.28 -0.37
N GLU A 431 6.24 -16.29 0.37
CA GLU A 431 5.20 -17.30 0.27
C GLU A 431 4.54 -17.31 -1.12
N LEU A 432 4.25 -16.12 -1.67
CA LEU A 432 3.69 -15.98 -3.02
C LEU A 432 4.66 -16.48 -4.10
N VAL A 433 5.96 -16.16 -3.99
CA VAL A 433 6.99 -16.63 -4.94
C VAL A 433 7.04 -18.14 -4.98
N ALA A 434 7.14 -18.79 -3.82
CA ALA A 434 7.23 -20.26 -3.74
C ALA A 434 5.98 -20.91 -4.36
N PHE A 435 4.80 -20.39 -4.04
CA PHE A 435 3.55 -20.92 -4.51
C PHE A 435 3.31 -20.72 -6.02
N GLU A 436 3.52 -19.51 -6.54
CA GLU A 436 3.26 -19.20 -7.94
C GLU A 436 4.26 -19.86 -8.88
N VAL A 437 5.53 -19.99 -8.48
CA VAL A 437 6.52 -20.70 -9.28
C VAL A 437 6.12 -22.16 -9.50
N GLU A 438 5.62 -22.85 -8.48
CA GLU A 438 5.13 -24.21 -8.62
C GLU A 438 3.88 -24.30 -9.50
N ARG A 439 2.96 -23.35 -9.38
CA ARG A 439 1.78 -23.26 -10.25
C ARG A 439 2.16 -23.11 -11.71
N ILE A 440 3.10 -22.19 -12.01
CA ILE A 440 3.57 -21.93 -13.37
C ILE A 440 4.18 -23.17 -14.00
N LYS A 441 4.97 -23.97 -13.23
CA LYS A 441 5.49 -25.25 -13.72
C LYS A 441 4.41 -26.25 -14.11
N VAL A 442 3.32 -26.31 -13.34
CA VAL A 442 2.18 -27.23 -13.58
C VAL A 442 1.29 -26.77 -14.76
N GLU A 443 1.35 -25.50 -15.11
CA GLU A 443 0.56 -24.95 -16.22
C GLU A 443 0.95 -25.52 -17.59
N GLU A 444 2.23 -25.87 -17.77
CA GLU A 444 2.74 -26.44 -19.04
C GLU A 444 2.33 -25.64 -20.28
N ASN A 445 2.34 -24.31 -20.19
CA ASN A 445 1.86 -23.38 -21.23
C ASN A 445 0.36 -23.52 -21.61
N ASN A 446 -0.46 -24.09 -20.74
CA ASN A 446 -1.89 -24.21 -20.96
C ASN A 446 -2.62 -22.89 -20.56
N PRO A 447 -3.20 -22.14 -21.53
CA PRO A 447 -3.84 -20.85 -21.24
C PRO A 447 -5.02 -20.97 -20.26
N ILE A 448 -5.78 -22.06 -20.31
CA ILE A 448 -6.94 -22.27 -19.43
C ILE A 448 -6.49 -22.43 -17.98
N LYS A 449 -5.44 -23.22 -17.73
CA LYS A 449 -4.87 -23.37 -16.38
C LYS A 449 -4.30 -22.04 -15.89
N MET A 450 -3.61 -21.31 -16.75
CA MET A 450 -3.03 -19.99 -16.43
C MET A 450 -4.13 -19.00 -16.02
N ILE A 451 -5.17 -18.82 -16.80
CA ILE A 451 -6.31 -17.92 -16.47
C ILE A 451 -6.95 -18.33 -15.13
N LYS A 452 -7.16 -19.63 -14.92
CA LYS A 452 -7.71 -20.12 -13.66
C LYS A 452 -6.85 -19.71 -12.47
N HIS A 453 -5.53 -19.89 -12.54
CA HIS A 453 -4.62 -19.53 -11.46
C HIS A 453 -4.55 -18.01 -11.25
N ILE A 454 -4.58 -17.22 -12.32
CA ILE A 454 -4.63 -15.74 -12.22
C ILE A 454 -5.91 -15.30 -11.51
N ARG A 455 -7.06 -15.85 -11.85
CA ARG A 455 -8.34 -15.53 -11.21
C ARG A 455 -8.36 -15.92 -9.72
N GLU A 456 -7.81 -17.09 -9.38
CA GLU A 456 -7.67 -17.50 -7.97
C GLU A 456 -6.79 -16.53 -7.17
N LEU A 457 -5.69 -16.07 -7.75
CA LEU A 457 -4.83 -15.07 -7.11
C LEU A 457 -5.52 -13.70 -7.01
N ALA A 458 -6.26 -13.31 -8.05
CA ALA A 458 -7.07 -12.08 -8.06
C ALA A 458 -8.15 -12.09 -6.96
N GLU A 459 -8.82 -13.23 -6.75
CA GLU A 459 -9.76 -13.40 -5.64
C GLU A 459 -9.11 -13.24 -4.29
N GLN A 460 -7.87 -13.72 -4.11
CA GLN A 460 -7.11 -13.51 -2.87
C GLN A 460 -6.76 -12.03 -2.66
N LEU A 461 -6.37 -11.31 -3.72
CA LEU A 461 -6.15 -9.86 -3.65
C LEU A 461 -7.43 -9.12 -3.29
N PHE A 462 -8.54 -9.48 -3.89
CA PHE A 462 -9.85 -8.89 -3.57
C PHE A 462 -10.24 -9.14 -2.10
N LYS A 463 -10.03 -10.35 -1.59
CA LYS A 463 -10.27 -10.68 -0.19
C LYS A 463 -9.31 -9.96 0.76
N ASN A 464 -8.07 -9.69 0.34
CA ASN A 464 -7.16 -8.88 1.13
C ASN A 464 -7.72 -7.47 1.35
N GLU A 465 -8.23 -6.84 0.32
CA GLU A 465 -8.79 -5.49 0.38
C GLU A 465 -10.20 -5.48 1.02
N ASN A 466 -10.94 -6.56 0.91
CA ASN A 466 -12.32 -6.69 1.40
C ASN A 466 -12.46 -7.92 2.33
N PRO A 467 -11.81 -7.94 3.49
CA PRO A 467 -11.81 -9.10 4.38
C PRO A 467 -13.20 -9.41 4.97
N ASN A 468 -14.11 -8.44 4.98
CA ASN A 468 -15.46 -8.61 5.47
C ASN A 468 -16.46 -8.40 4.33
N PRO A 469 -16.98 -9.48 3.71
CA PRO A 469 -17.89 -9.39 2.56
C PRO A 469 -19.24 -8.76 2.91
N HIS A 470 -19.66 -8.84 4.19
CA HIS A 470 -20.88 -8.21 4.67
C HIS A 470 -20.59 -6.75 5.07
N MET A 471 -20.74 -5.86 4.12
CA MET A 471 -20.62 -4.44 4.38
C MET A 471 -21.76 -4.00 5.30
N ALA A 472 -21.39 -3.39 6.43
CA ALA A 472 -22.37 -2.66 7.23
C ALA A 472 -22.95 -1.53 6.38
N PHE A 473 -24.23 -1.23 6.61
CA PHE A 473 -24.90 -0.18 5.86
C PHE A 473 -24.18 1.16 6.07
N GLN A 474 -23.63 1.70 4.97
CA GLN A 474 -23.02 3.02 4.93
C GLN A 474 -24.08 4.05 4.54
N LYS A 475 -24.12 5.16 5.24
CA LYS A 475 -24.97 6.31 4.93
C LYS A 475 -24.15 7.57 5.10
N VAL A 476 -23.93 8.29 4.02
CA VAL A 476 -23.29 9.60 4.06
C VAL A 476 -24.26 10.60 3.42
N PRO A 477 -24.74 11.59 4.15
CA PRO A 477 -25.55 12.67 3.59
C PRO A 477 -24.85 13.34 2.42
N ARG A 478 -25.59 13.63 1.37
CA ARG A 478 -25.13 14.35 0.19
C ARG A 478 -25.82 15.70 0.10
N PRO A 479 -25.24 16.70 -0.58
CA PRO A 479 -25.88 17.96 -0.81
C PRO A 479 -27.25 17.78 -1.47
N THR A 480 -28.23 18.56 -1.07
CA THR A 480 -29.55 18.61 -1.72
C THR A 480 -29.35 19.01 -3.18
N GLU A 481 -30.11 18.42 -4.08
CA GLU A 481 -30.01 18.73 -5.52
C GLU A 481 -30.13 20.23 -5.76
N GLY A 482 -29.15 20.79 -6.46
CA GLY A 482 -29.08 22.23 -6.74
C GLY A 482 -28.63 23.12 -5.57
N SER A 483 -28.39 22.61 -4.37
CA SER A 483 -27.95 23.44 -3.23
C SER A 483 -26.63 24.17 -3.50
N HIS A 484 -25.71 23.53 -4.21
CA HIS A 484 -24.43 24.12 -4.63
C HIS A 484 -24.59 25.21 -5.71
N LEU A 485 -25.77 25.33 -6.33
CA LEU A 485 -26.09 26.35 -7.33
C LEU A 485 -26.76 27.60 -6.72
N ARG A 486 -27.13 27.58 -5.43
CA ARG A 486 -27.78 28.70 -4.79
C ARG A 486 -26.86 29.93 -4.77
N VAL A 487 -27.36 31.05 -5.25
CA VAL A 487 -26.59 32.31 -5.45
C VAL A 487 -26.14 32.93 -4.11
N HIS A 488 -26.82 32.65 -3.04
CA HIS A 488 -26.59 33.24 -1.71
C HIS A 488 -26.10 32.20 -0.69
N ILE A 489 -25.00 31.51 -0.98
CA ILE A 489 -24.36 30.70 0.04
C ILE A 489 -23.52 31.61 0.91
N LEU A 490 -23.73 31.54 2.21
CA LEU A 490 -22.89 32.19 3.20
C LEU A 490 -21.43 31.69 3.02
N PRO A 491 -20.42 32.56 3.24
CA PRO A 491 -19.03 32.12 3.20
C PRO A 491 -18.80 30.97 4.19
N PHE A 492 -17.85 30.09 3.89
CA PHE A 492 -17.50 28.99 4.79
C PHE A 492 -17.17 29.55 6.17
N PRO A 493 -17.85 29.08 7.25
CA PRO A 493 -17.77 29.71 8.55
C PRO A 493 -16.37 29.57 9.16
N LYS A 494 -15.98 30.57 9.94
CA LYS A 494 -14.78 30.46 10.77
C LYS A 494 -15.04 29.48 11.90
N ILE A 495 -14.26 28.43 11.97
CA ILE A 495 -14.36 27.36 12.95
C ILE A 495 -13.67 27.82 14.24
N ASN A 496 -14.25 27.49 15.40
CA ASN A 496 -13.67 27.83 16.69
C ASN A 496 -12.53 26.86 17.04
N GLU A 497 -11.29 27.31 16.90
CA GLU A 497 -10.07 26.55 17.07
C GLU A 497 -9.91 25.97 18.47
N ALA A 498 -10.20 26.77 19.50
CA ALA A 498 -10.12 26.34 20.91
C ALA A 498 -11.12 25.20 21.19
N ARG A 499 -12.31 25.31 20.65
CA ARG A 499 -13.35 24.27 20.82
C ARG A 499 -13.00 22.98 20.12
N VAL A 500 -12.42 23.04 18.90
CA VAL A 500 -11.93 21.84 18.19
C VAL A 500 -10.84 21.16 19.00
N GLN A 501 -9.87 21.92 19.50
CA GLN A 501 -8.77 21.37 20.30
C GLN A 501 -9.25 20.69 21.57
N GLU A 502 -10.19 21.30 22.28
CA GLU A 502 -10.82 20.73 23.47
C GLU A 502 -11.52 19.39 23.13
N LEU A 503 -12.33 19.37 22.08
CA LEU A 503 -13.04 18.17 21.64
C LEU A 503 -12.11 17.06 21.16
N ILE A 504 -11.00 17.38 20.48
CA ILE A 504 -9.98 16.39 20.10
C ILE A 504 -9.42 15.73 21.36
N GLN A 505 -9.02 16.50 22.36
CA GLN A 505 -8.48 15.97 23.61
C GLN A 505 -9.48 15.11 24.37
N GLU A 506 -10.75 15.55 24.46
CA GLU A 506 -11.81 14.76 25.09
C GLU A 506 -12.04 13.42 24.36
N ASN A 507 -12.04 13.42 23.04
CA ASN A 507 -12.27 12.21 22.24
C ASN A 507 -11.09 11.24 22.31
N LEU A 508 -9.84 11.75 22.32
CA LEU A 508 -8.66 10.92 22.52
C LEU A 508 -8.64 10.29 23.92
N ALA A 509 -9.00 11.05 24.96
CA ALA A 509 -9.11 10.52 26.31
C ALA A 509 -10.18 9.41 26.43
N LYS A 510 -11.35 9.59 25.77
CA LYS A 510 -12.38 8.54 25.69
C LYS A 510 -11.89 7.28 24.98
N ASN A 511 -11.11 7.43 23.92
CA ASN A 511 -10.54 6.31 23.17
C ASN A 511 -9.50 5.53 24.00
N GLN A 512 -8.70 6.21 24.83
CA GLN A 512 -7.74 5.57 25.74
C GLN A 512 -8.42 4.78 26.88
N ASN A 513 -9.56 5.26 27.36
CA ASN A 513 -10.34 4.65 28.45
C ASN A 513 -11.35 3.60 27.95
N ALA A 514 -11.50 3.42 26.65
CA ALA A 514 -12.37 2.37 26.10
C ALA A 514 -11.79 0.99 26.47
N PRO A 515 -12.60 0.07 27.03
CA PRO A 515 -12.13 -1.28 27.29
C PRO A 515 -11.61 -1.89 25.98
N PRO A 516 -10.50 -2.68 26.02
CA PRO A 516 -9.98 -3.32 24.83
C PRO A 516 -11.13 -4.05 24.16
N ALA A 517 -11.33 -3.76 22.88
CA ALA A 517 -12.42 -4.31 22.09
C ALA A 517 -12.42 -5.82 22.29
N THR A 518 -13.42 -6.34 22.98
CA THR A 518 -13.63 -7.77 23.16
C THR A 518 -13.76 -8.32 21.75
N ARG A 519 -12.79 -9.14 21.36
CA ARG A 519 -12.76 -9.84 20.09
C ARG A 519 -14.02 -10.73 20.10
N ILE A 520 -15.08 -10.23 19.50
CA ILE A 520 -16.28 -11.04 19.27
C ILE A 520 -15.86 -12.04 18.21
N GLU A 521 -15.50 -13.23 18.64
CA GLU A 521 -15.39 -14.38 17.75
C GLU A 521 -16.79 -14.67 17.21
N LYS A 522 -17.14 -14.01 16.10
CA LYS A 522 -18.32 -14.39 15.36
C LYS A 522 -18.08 -15.80 14.84
N LYS A 523 -18.76 -16.75 15.39
CA LYS A 523 -18.99 -18.04 14.74
C LYS A 523 -19.67 -17.76 13.39
N CYS A 524 -18.90 -17.73 12.30
CA CYS A 524 -19.48 -17.72 10.96
C CYS A 524 -20.17 -19.06 10.77
N VAL A 525 -21.50 -19.04 10.78
CA VAL A 525 -22.29 -20.15 10.23
C VAL A 525 -22.11 -20.06 8.72
N VAL A 526 -21.27 -20.90 8.17
CA VAL A 526 -21.07 -21.04 6.72
C VAL A 526 -22.20 -21.89 6.18
N PRO A 527 -23.00 -21.42 5.18
CA PRO A 527 -23.93 -22.29 4.48
C PRO A 527 -23.15 -23.40 3.75
N ALA A 528 -23.60 -24.61 3.89
CA ALA A 528 -22.97 -25.77 3.27
C ALA A 528 -23.07 -25.71 1.74
N GLY A 529 -22.02 -25.29 1.07
CA GLY A 529 -21.73 -25.50 -0.34
C GLY A 529 -20.33 -26.08 -0.47
N PRO A 530 -19.99 -26.87 -1.53
CA PRO A 530 -18.65 -27.44 -1.63
C PRO A 530 -17.61 -26.33 -1.72
N PRO A 531 -16.66 -26.23 -0.76
CA PRO A 531 -15.70 -25.16 -0.74
C PRO A 531 -14.67 -25.38 -1.84
N VAL A 532 -14.61 -24.47 -2.80
CA VAL A 532 -13.37 -24.25 -3.56
C VAL A 532 -12.42 -23.51 -2.61
N VAL A 533 -11.77 -24.26 -1.73
CA VAL A 533 -10.88 -23.70 -0.73
C VAL A 533 -9.51 -23.54 -1.39
N SER A 534 -9.05 -22.29 -1.56
CA SER A 534 -7.66 -22.02 -1.90
C SER A 534 -6.78 -22.57 -0.77
N ILE A 535 -5.53 -22.95 -1.07
CA ILE A 535 -4.59 -23.43 -0.04
C ILE A 535 -4.38 -22.38 1.05
N MET A 536 -4.44 -21.09 0.70
CA MET A 536 -4.38 -19.98 1.66
C MET A 536 -5.64 -19.90 2.55
N ASP A 537 -6.83 -20.19 2.03
CA ASP A 537 -8.07 -20.21 2.82
C ASP A 537 -8.11 -21.39 3.81
N LYS A 538 -7.50 -22.52 3.45
CA LYS A 538 -7.30 -23.63 4.40
C LYS A 538 -6.40 -23.28 5.57
N VAL A 539 -5.50 -22.30 5.36
CA VAL A 539 -4.58 -21.81 6.37
C VAL A 539 -5.23 -20.78 7.31
N ILE A 540 -6.28 -20.08 6.85
CA ILE A 540 -7.02 -19.07 7.63
C ILE A 540 -8.18 -19.71 8.43
N THR A 541 -8.66 -20.90 8.05
CA THR A 541 -9.65 -21.63 8.85
C THR A 541 -9.13 -21.88 10.26
N VAL A 542 -9.93 -21.51 11.23
CA VAL A 542 -9.68 -21.80 12.65
C VAL A 542 -9.68 -23.31 12.84
N PHE A 543 -8.52 -23.94 12.68
CA PHE A 543 -8.35 -25.34 13.01
C PHE A 543 -8.74 -25.57 14.47
N ASN A 544 -9.50 -26.60 14.75
CA ASN A 544 -9.64 -27.08 16.12
C ASN A 544 -8.26 -27.56 16.63
N SER A 545 -8.11 -27.76 17.91
CA SER A 545 -6.82 -28.12 18.50
C SER A 545 -6.22 -29.40 17.90
N ALA A 546 -7.04 -30.39 17.56
CA ALA A 546 -6.60 -31.64 16.94
C ALA A 546 -6.02 -31.40 15.52
N GLN A 547 -6.68 -30.60 14.71
CA GLN A 547 -6.20 -30.24 13.36
C GLN A 547 -4.89 -29.46 13.40
N ARG A 548 -4.69 -28.60 14.41
CA ARG A 548 -3.42 -27.88 14.59
C ARG A 548 -2.26 -28.83 14.89
N LEU A 549 -2.49 -29.83 15.72
CA LEU A 549 -1.47 -30.84 16.03
C LEU A 549 -1.15 -31.68 14.79
N GLU A 550 -2.17 -32.10 14.06
CA GLU A 550 -2.00 -32.88 12.83
C GLU A 550 -1.18 -32.15 11.77
N VAL A 551 -1.43 -30.85 11.58
CA VAL A 551 -0.65 -30.03 10.64
C VAL A 551 0.82 -29.96 11.04
N VAL A 552 1.14 -29.85 12.33
CA VAL A 552 2.52 -29.85 12.83
C VAL A 552 3.18 -31.20 12.59
N ARG A 553 2.51 -32.31 12.92
CA ARG A 553 3.01 -33.68 12.69
C ARG A 553 3.29 -33.93 11.22
N ASN A 554 2.34 -33.61 10.36
CA ASN A 554 2.49 -33.82 8.91
C ASN A 554 3.66 -33.01 8.35
N CYS A 555 3.83 -31.76 8.77
CA CYS A 555 4.95 -30.93 8.35
C CYS A 555 6.29 -31.54 8.77
N ILE A 556 6.42 -32.00 10.01
CA ILE A 556 7.65 -32.65 10.50
C ILE A 556 7.91 -33.95 9.74
N SER A 557 6.91 -34.81 9.56
CA SER A 557 7.05 -36.05 8.77
C SER A 557 7.55 -35.75 7.35
N PHE A 558 7.01 -34.75 6.67
CA PHE A 558 7.44 -34.36 5.33
C PHE A 558 8.88 -33.84 5.32
N ILE A 559 9.32 -33.11 6.35
CA ILE A 559 10.72 -32.67 6.48
C ILE A 559 11.65 -33.89 6.57
N PHE A 560 11.36 -34.86 7.46
CA PHE A 560 12.20 -36.03 7.64
C PHE A 560 12.13 -37.06 6.49
N GLU A 561 11.05 -37.05 5.71
CA GLU A 561 10.90 -37.82 4.49
C GLU A 561 11.49 -37.15 3.24
N ASN A 562 12.11 -35.99 3.40
CA ASN A 562 12.67 -35.16 2.32
C ASN A 562 11.65 -34.80 1.21
N LYS A 563 10.38 -34.60 1.60
CA LYS A 563 9.30 -34.18 0.70
C LYS A 563 9.21 -32.66 0.66
N THR A 564 10.17 -32.03 -0.02
CA THR A 564 10.31 -30.56 -0.04
C THR A 564 9.04 -29.82 -0.46
N LEU A 565 8.36 -30.30 -1.50
CA LEU A 565 7.14 -29.65 -2.02
C LEU A 565 6.00 -29.67 -1.00
N GLU A 566 5.79 -30.81 -0.33
CA GLU A 566 4.79 -30.99 0.69
C GLU A 566 5.13 -30.21 1.95
N THR A 567 6.40 -30.14 2.30
CA THR A 567 6.92 -29.33 3.41
C THR A 567 6.63 -27.84 3.16
N GLU A 568 6.97 -27.31 2.00
CA GLU A 568 6.72 -25.90 1.66
C GLU A 568 5.23 -25.54 1.65
N LYS A 569 4.35 -26.46 1.27
CA LYS A 569 2.89 -26.28 1.32
C LYS A 569 2.34 -26.26 2.74
N THR A 570 2.90 -27.08 3.63
CA THR A 570 2.37 -27.26 4.99
C THR A 570 3.04 -26.38 6.03
N LEU A 571 4.28 -25.93 5.79
CA LEU A 571 5.06 -25.11 6.71
C LEU A 571 4.36 -23.83 7.17
N PRO A 572 3.74 -23.02 6.29
CA PRO A 572 3.05 -21.81 6.74
C PRO A 572 1.91 -22.10 7.74
N ALA A 573 1.21 -23.22 7.55
CA ALA A 573 0.14 -23.64 8.44
C ALA A 573 0.70 -24.15 9.77
N ALA A 574 1.79 -24.91 9.75
CA ALA A 574 2.48 -25.40 10.92
C ALA A 574 3.05 -24.24 11.77
N LEU A 575 3.70 -23.25 11.16
CA LEU A 575 4.20 -22.04 11.84
C LEU A 575 3.09 -21.27 12.56
N ARG A 576 1.90 -21.17 11.96
CA ARG A 576 0.76 -20.54 12.63
C ARG A 576 0.19 -21.36 13.76
N ALA A 577 0.14 -22.68 13.60
CA ALA A 577 -0.31 -23.60 14.63
C ALA A 577 0.58 -23.53 15.87
N LEU A 578 1.91 -23.34 15.71
CA LEU A 578 2.90 -23.24 16.77
C LEU A 578 2.75 -22.03 17.70
N LYS A 579 1.89 -21.07 17.38
CA LYS A 579 1.47 -20.03 18.33
C LYS A 579 0.71 -20.60 19.53
N GLY A 580 0.13 -21.79 19.41
CA GLY A 580 -0.58 -22.49 20.49
C GLY A 580 0.33 -23.39 21.34
N ARG A 581 0.13 -23.42 22.68
CA ARG A 581 0.96 -24.22 23.61
C ARG A 581 0.99 -25.73 23.26
N ALA A 582 -0.16 -26.30 22.96
CA ALA A 582 -0.26 -27.73 22.62
C ALA A 582 0.49 -28.10 21.34
N ALA A 583 0.52 -27.18 20.34
CA ALA A 583 1.24 -27.40 19.09
C ALA A 583 2.77 -27.31 19.28
N ARG A 584 3.25 -26.43 20.18
CA ARG A 584 4.66 -26.38 20.57
C ARG A 584 5.13 -27.63 21.27
N GLN A 585 4.30 -28.18 22.19
CA GLN A 585 4.57 -29.44 22.83
C GLN A 585 4.62 -30.61 21.83
N CYS A 586 3.68 -30.62 20.87
CA CYS A 586 3.68 -31.61 19.78
C CYS A 586 4.94 -31.50 18.90
N LEU A 587 5.42 -30.32 18.60
CA LEU A 587 6.69 -30.13 17.87
C LEU A 587 7.85 -30.82 18.59
N THR A 588 7.95 -30.62 19.90
CA THR A 588 9.02 -31.23 20.71
C THR A 588 8.94 -32.72 20.75
N GLU A 589 7.75 -33.27 20.96
CA GLU A 589 7.51 -34.72 21.03
C GLU A 589 7.85 -35.38 19.68
N GLU A 590 7.41 -34.84 18.57
CA GLU A 590 7.67 -35.36 17.21
C GLU A 590 9.17 -35.28 16.82
N LEU A 591 9.82 -34.17 17.13
CA LEU A 591 11.27 -34.03 16.90
C LEU A 591 12.04 -35.03 17.75
N GLY A 592 11.66 -35.23 19.02
CA GLY A 592 12.26 -36.23 19.92
C GLY A 592 12.11 -37.66 19.40
N LEU A 593 10.95 -38.01 18.84
CA LEU A 593 10.72 -39.33 18.25
C LEU A 593 11.63 -39.59 17.03
N HIS A 594 11.79 -38.62 16.14
CA HIS A 594 12.65 -38.73 14.94
C HIS A 594 14.13 -38.85 15.34
N VAL A 595 14.57 -38.14 16.37
CA VAL A 595 15.93 -38.23 16.92
C VAL A 595 16.18 -39.60 17.51
N GLN A 596 15.26 -40.13 18.32
CA GLN A 596 15.38 -41.46 18.90
C GLN A 596 15.42 -42.59 17.85
N GLN A 597 14.81 -42.38 16.68
CA GLN A 597 14.82 -43.34 15.58
C GLN A 597 16.08 -43.26 14.71
N ASN A 598 17.13 -42.51 15.10
CA ASN A 598 18.36 -42.28 14.37
C ASN A 598 18.15 -41.72 12.94
N ARG A 599 17.09 -40.97 12.71
CA ARG A 599 16.83 -40.25 11.45
C ARG A 599 17.46 -38.86 11.44
N ALA A 600 18.59 -38.69 12.12
CA ALA A 600 19.17 -37.37 12.43
C ALA A 600 20.09 -36.81 11.35
N ILE A 601 20.28 -37.46 10.21
CA ILE A 601 21.06 -36.92 9.11
C ILE A 601 20.11 -36.08 8.24
N LEU A 602 20.04 -34.80 8.58
CA LEU A 602 19.24 -33.81 7.84
C LEU A 602 20.14 -33.09 6.84
N ASP A 603 19.62 -32.87 5.64
CA ASP A 603 20.25 -31.96 4.72
C ASP A 603 20.07 -30.50 5.17
N HIS A 604 20.74 -29.59 4.50
CA HIS A 604 20.71 -28.16 4.82
C HIS A 604 19.30 -27.56 4.76
N GLN A 605 18.48 -27.99 3.82
CA GLN A 605 17.13 -27.46 3.62
C GLN A 605 16.16 -28.01 4.67
N GLN A 606 16.25 -29.27 5.01
CA GLN A 606 15.47 -29.88 6.08
C GLN A 606 15.76 -29.22 7.43
N PHE A 607 17.03 -28.94 7.71
CA PHE A 607 17.45 -28.24 8.91
C PHE A 607 16.91 -26.80 8.98
N ASP A 608 16.94 -26.06 7.85
CA ASP A 608 16.36 -24.70 7.78
C ASP A 608 14.87 -24.71 8.12
N TYR A 609 14.08 -25.67 7.64
CA TYR A 609 12.67 -25.78 7.98
C TYR A 609 12.44 -26.00 9.48
N ILE A 610 13.23 -26.85 10.12
CA ILE A 610 13.14 -27.09 11.58
C ILE A 610 13.50 -25.81 12.34
N ILE A 611 14.56 -25.11 11.97
CA ILE A 611 14.96 -23.85 12.58
C ILE A 611 13.83 -22.81 12.49
N ARG A 612 13.15 -22.71 11.34
CA ARG A 612 12.00 -21.80 11.20
C ARG A 612 10.85 -22.14 12.14
N MET A 613 10.54 -23.43 12.29
CA MET A 613 9.50 -23.89 13.22
C MET A 613 9.87 -23.56 14.67
N MET A 614 11.12 -23.77 15.06
CA MET A 614 11.61 -23.47 16.41
C MET A 614 11.63 -21.96 16.68
N ASN A 615 12.09 -21.14 15.74
CA ASN A 615 12.06 -19.68 15.85
C ASN A 615 10.64 -19.14 16.07
N CYS A 616 9.66 -19.73 15.42
CA CYS A 616 8.26 -19.33 15.62
C CYS A 616 7.78 -19.58 17.05
N THR A 617 8.36 -20.55 17.76
CA THR A 617 8.01 -20.82 19.17
C THR A 617 8.60 -19.80 20.14
N LEU A 618 9.72 -19.17 19.78
CA LEU A 618 10.44 -18.19 20.60
C LEU A 618 9.85 -16.77 20.51
N GLN A 619 9.13 -16.47 19.45
CA GLN A 619 8.53 -15.14 19.21
C GLN A 619 7.23 -14.86 19.98
N VAL A 620 6.79 -15.79 20.85
CA VAL A 620 5.56 -15.60 21.65
C VAL A 620 5.87 -14.75 22.88
N PRO A 621 5.17 -13.63 23.13
CA PRO A 621 5.42 -12.77 24.29
C PRO A 621 5.30 -13.55 25.62
N SER A 622 6.21 -13.28 26.55
CA SER A 622 6.34 -13.91 27.87
C SER A 622 5.14 -13.74 28.81
N SER A 623 4.13 -12.96 28.47
CA SER A 623 2.89 -12.84 29.25
C SER A 623 2.06 -14.14 29.32
N ILE A 624 2.44 -15.19 28.57
CA ILE A 624 1.78 -16.49 28.55
C ILE A 624 2.65 -17.62 29.15
N ALA A 625 3.95 -17.37 29.41
CA ALA A 625 4.90 -18.31 29.97
C ALA A 625 5.29 -17.89 31.39
N GLY A 626 4.59 -18.37 32.37
CA GLY A 626 5.05 -18.23 33.76
C GLY A 626 6.24 -19.17 34.04
N GLY A 627 7.40 -18.59 34.38
CA GLY A 627 8.45 -19.26 35.15
C GLY A 627 9.83 -19.42 34.52
N ASN A 628 10.82 -18.85 35.17
CA ASN A 628 12.26 -19.13 35.30
C ASN A 628 13.25 -18.58 34.26
N ALA A 629 13.92 -17.50 34.73
CA ALA A 629 14.99 -16.76 34.05
C ALA A 629 16.40 -17.42 34.09
N ASN A 630 16.54 -18.69 34.49
CA ASN A 630 17.86 -19.32 34.75
C ASN A 630 18.43 -20.20 33.62
N LEU A 631 17.74 -20.34 32.50
CA LEU A 631 18.10 -21.29 31.43
C LEU A 631 19.09 -20.73 30.39
N CYS A 632 19.09 -19.44 30.13
CA CYS A 632 20.02 -18.82 29.15
C CYS A 632 21.50 -19.00 29.51
N ASN A 633 21.85 -19.05 30.81
CA ASN A 633 23.23 -19.25 31.25
C ASN A 633 23.74 -20.70 31.10
N HIS A 634 22.85 -21.65 30.93
CA HIS A 634 23.24 -23.07 30.76
C HIS A 634 23.55 -23.41 29.30
N PHE A 635 22.85 -22.77 28.38
CA PHE A 635 23.01 -22.98 26.94
C PHE A 635 24.35 -22.47 26.39
N GLY A 636 24.77 -21.28 26.80
CA GLY A 636 26.06 -20.69 26.38
C GLY A 636 27.29 -21.48 26.91
N LYS A 637 27.12 -22.23 28.01
CA LYS A 637 28.19 -23.06 28.57
C LYS A 637 28.29 -24.46 27.92
N GLN A 638 27.20 -25.02 27.43
CA GLN A 638 27.24 -26.32 26.73
C GLN A 638 27.70 -26.23 25.29
N CYS A 639 27.35 -25.15 24.56
CA CYS A 639 27.88 -24.92 23.21
C CYS A 639 29.37 -24.51 23.17
N GLY A 640 29.93 -24.00 24.24
CA GLY A 640 31.35 -23.61 24.37
C GLY A 640 32.33 -24.76 24.63
N GLY A 641 31.83 -25.98 24.85
CA GLY A 641 32.65 -27.16 25.23
C GLY A 641 33.18 -28.01 24.05
N PHE A 642 32.80 -27.72 22.82
CA PHE A 642 33.24 -28.47 21.64
C PHE A 642 34.35 -27.74 20.83
N SER A 643 35.45 -27.40 21.49
CA SER A 643 36.71 -27.06 20.82
C SER A 643 37.69 -28.23 20.87
N GLY A 644 37.44 -29.23 20.09
CA GLY A 644 38.32 -30.41 19.94
C GLY A 644 38.52 -30.77 18.48
N ASN A 645 39.63 -30.31 17.92
CA ASN A 645 40.34 -30.80 16.77
C ASN A 645 39.59 -31.73 15.79
N SER A 646 39.00 -31.21 14.78
CA SER A 646 38.98 -31.77 13.43
C SER A 646 38.54 -30.68 12.42
N GLY A 647 39.35 -30.42 11.41
CA GLY A 647 39.28 -29.27 10.51
C GLY A 647 38.15 -29.32 9.48
N SER A 648 36.91 -29.26 9.93
CA SER A 648 35.79 -28.84 9.11
C SER A 648 34.81 -28.08 10.03
N THR A 649 35.05 -26.78 10.17
CA THR A 649 34.09 -25.88 10.81
C THR A 649 32.85 -25.77 9.92
N TYR A 650 31.81 -26.48 10.26
CA TYR A 650 30.47 -26.26 9.69
C TYR A 650 29.99 -24.84 10.05
N PRO A 651 29.39 -24.10 9.12
CA PRO A 651 28.95 -22.71 9.34
C PRO A 651 27.90 -22.55 10.46
N TRP A 652 27.42 -23.62 11.02
CA TRP A 652 26.34 -23.72 12.00
C TRP A 652 26.74 -23.37 13.43
N THR A 653 27.99 -23.63 13.82
CA THR A 653 28.48 -23.29 15.17
C THR A 653 28.54 -21.78 15.41
N GLN A 654 28.64 -20.97 14.37
CA GLN A 654 28.56 -19.50 14.48
C GLN A 654 27.13 -18.98 14.66
N GLN A 655 26.11 -19.69 14.17
CA GLN A 655 24.71 -19.28 14.37
C GLN A 655 24.22 -19.51 15.80
N CYS A 656 24.74 -20.54 16.50
CA CYS A 656 24.37 -20.78 17.90
C CYS A 656 24.84 -19.66 18.85
N HIS A 657 25.93 -18.93 18.53
CA HIS A 657 26.43 -17.83 19.34
C HIS A 657 25.62 -16.52 19.21
N SER A 658 24.80 -16.35 18.19
CA SER A 658 23.97 -15.16 18.00
C SER A 658 22.63 -15.19 18.76
N TRP A 659 22.38 -16.26 19.51
CA TRP A 659 21.14 -16.48 20.24
C TRP A 659 21.15 -15.94 21.69
N GLU A 660 22.17 -15.21 22.09
CA GLU A 660 22.31 -14.62 23.43
C GLU A 660 21.18 -13.63 23.83
N TYR A 661 20.26 -13.28 22.91
CA TYR A 661 19.22 -12.28 23.14
C TYR A 661 17.79 -12.79 23.18
N THR A 662 17.53 -14.11 23.11
CA THR A 662 16.15 -14.62 23.14
C THR A 662 15.84 -15.33 24.46
N GLN A 663 14.85 -14.79 25.15
CA GLN A 663 14.29 -15.30 26.40
C GLN A 663 13.70 -16.69 26.24
N GLU A 664 14.10 -17.61 27.13
CA GLU A 664 13.41 -18.81 27.64
C GLU A 664 12.83 -19.82 26.63
N MET A 665 13.66 -20.75 26.19
CA MET A 665 13.14 -22.02 25.66
C MET A 665 12.69 -22.94 26.79
N PRO A 666 11.55 -23.68 26.67
CA PRO A 666 11.21 -24.75 27.56
C PRO A 666 12.27 -25.87 27.53
N ASP A 667 12.65 -26.44 28.70
CA ASP A 667 13.72 -27.45 28.87
C ASP A 667 13.65 -28.62 27.88
N HIS A 668 12.46 -29.07 27.54
CA HIS A 668 12.21 -30.20 26.63
C HIS A 668 12.46 -29.87 25.13
N ILE A 669 12.37 -28.61 24.69
CA ILE A 669 12.75 -28.21 23.32
C ILE A 669 14.27 -28.13 23.19
N THR A 670 14.93 -27.71 24.26
CA THR A 670 16.39 -27.61 24.36
C THR A 670 17.08 -28.95 24.21
N GLY A 671 16.53 -30.01 24.88
CA GLY A 671 17.05 -31.35 24.79
C GLY A 671 17.00 -31.97 23.40
N ALA A 672 15.88 -31.78 22.67
CA ALA A 672 15.71 -32.27 21.31
C ALA A 672 16.63 -31.53 20.30
N PHE A 673 16.86 -30.22 20.52
CA PHE A 673 17.72 -29.44 19.66
C PHE A 673 19.21 -29.78 19.80
N VAL A 674 19.68 -29.96 21.02
CA VAL A 674 21.07 -30.38 21.30
C VAL A 674 21.37 -31.74 20.67
N GLN A 675 20.42 -32.67 20.70
CA GLN A 675 20.57 -33.97 20.06
C GLN A 675 20.52 -33.91 18.51
N LEU A 676 19.83 -32.94 17.91
CA LEU A 676 19.83 -32.74 16.47
C LEU A 676 21.09 -32.04 15.95
N CYS A 677 21.76 -31.25 16.82
CA CYS A 677 23.02 -30.56 16.48
C CYS A 677 24.28 -31.38 16.78
N SER A 678 24.21 -32.42 17.62
CA SER A 678 25.30 -33.38 17.90
C SER A 678 25.33 -34.51 16.90
#